data_11b700cf0d3f6f56572bb804a18b7004
#
_entry.id   11b700cf0d3f6f56572bb804a18b7004
#
_cell.length_a   1.000
_cell.length_b   1.000
_cell.length_c   1.000
_cell.angle_alpha   90.00
_cell.angle_beta   90.00
_cell.angle_gamma   90.00
#
_symmetry.space_group_name_H-M   'P 1'
#
loop_
_entity.id
_entity.type
_entity.pdbx_description
1 polymer ?
#
loop_
_entity_poly.entity_id
_entity_poly.type
_entity_poly.pdbx_seq_one_letter_code
_entity_poly.pdbx_strand_id
1 'polypeptide(L)'
;MARLPRPLQGPLLLLLTVVGVAASARADQAAWWNADWTARRVVECTVRDAGYTGGEVGVVTFYTGGMARADAADVRVCVQGRRLVAHRVLQVGPGDLVRVAFEANPDIERYYVYFGNPKAEPAEALEIRRGLLLEVRLGEGGSQPDSLEAFRKAWRQAEPVGVDFVPNVALGSNPFMDSTRSALLHFTGYFVPPRPGTYDIATSSQGGSWLHVDEQPVIAWPGDHGPTGRVARSEQLPLTQRPHRLDYWNASTGGATVAVAAWRTPQQKGKAFAAIPEDTFLSVVRARLVEMDLQGEPLVADFCPEHVGEAWWPDRYAVRMGFRNLSKGVAAGGGTYVWDFGDGQGSTETHPAHVYLAHGDYKVSLQTKRGTRSHVFETVVHVDRDWRVQTRDEIDAAADYARTVAAYDLAKLDTRNLALAVDLFAHTKTRKALIAAATELVFKRKGVEEKEVLEIGLLLAQNLRTAEQYQDAIRTCERLEPRLQRRDRKATAAVRIGEILLRDLHEYDAAEKAYRRVLETYARGGAASEMRRAHVGVGDIERHRGKGEEARKAYTAARAIAVAPRPPKMEAVRIGTLARYVEEYTREQDWEWAFHYLDEWAWEFPLAKLEGHWSLLRARALRAGGDRDAALTEALDLTRSNPDSPYAVRLLMLAAECHAASGDGQKARLLLETAVEDYPEDPHRDQARQRLQALGGPVEGGGNNSEE
;
A
#
# COMPACT_ATOMS: atom_id res chain seq x y z
N MET A 1 14.18 69.45 -0.35
CA MET A 1 13.57 69.69 0.94
C MET A 1 13.90 68.56 1.89
N ALA A 2 14.46 68.89 3.02
CA ALA A 2 15.27 68.15 3.92
C ALA A 2 14.60 66.93 4.59
N ARG A 3 15.29 65.79 4.66
CA ARG A 3 15.00 64.67 5.53
C ARG A 3 15.61 64.92 6.89
N LEU A 4 14.82 64.88 7.96
CA LEU A 4 15.28 64.86 9.34
C LEU A 4 15.64 63.44 9.77
N PRO A 5 16.66 63.21 10.58
CA PRO A 5 17.12 61.91 11.02
C PRO A 5 16.31 61.40 12.23
N ARG A 6 16.09 60.10 12.27
CA ARG A 6 15.53 59.35 13.39
C ARG A 6 16.59 59.17 14.50
N PRO A 7 16.20 59.24 15.78
CA PRO A 7 17.13 58.96 16.88
C PRO A 7 17.33 57.46 17.09
N LEU A 8 18.55 57.08 17.33
CA LEU A 8 18.99 55.77 17.81
C LEU A 8 18.52 55.56 19.25
N GLN A 9 17.69 54.54 19.47
CA GLN A 9 17.42 54.04 20.81
C GLN A 9 18.25 52.75 20.98
N GLY A 10 19.27 52.81 21.80
CA GLY A 10 20.04 51.65 22.25
C GLY A 10 19.27 50.88 23.32
N PRO A 11 19.50 49.56 23.44
CA PRO A 11 18.84 48.77 24.48
C PRO A 11 19.52 49.01 25.83
N LEU A 12 18.71 49.40 26.79
CA LEU A 12 19.08 49.47 28.22
C LEU A 12 19.19 48.01 28.71
N LEU A 13 20.43 47.59 29.05
CA LEU A 13 20.69 46.29 29.67
C LEU A 13 20.23 46.38 31.14
N LEU A 14 19.05 45.83 31.41
CA LEU A 14 18.57 45.57 32.76
C LEU A 14 19.17 44.25 33.23
N LEU A 15 20.24 44.30 34.02
CA LEU A 15 20.75 43.15 34.76
C LEU A 15 19.74 42.80 35.87
N LEU A 16 18.79 41.92 35.61
CA LEU A 16 18.02 41.23 36.63
C LEU A 16 18.85 40.05 37.12
N THR A 17 19.47 40.18 38.26
CA THR A 17 20.00 39.07 39.07
C THR A 17 18.81 38.20 39.51
N VAL A 18 18.49 37.20 38.70
CA VAL A 18 17.61 36.10 39.13
C VAL A 18 18.46 35.20 40.02
N VAL A 19 18.32 35.38 41.33
CA VAL A 19 18.69 34.35 42.29
C VAL A 19 17.79 33.15 42.01
N GLY A 20 18.27 32.27 41.15
CA GLY A 20 17.65 31.00 40.90
C GLY A 20 17.72 30.14 42.15
N VAL A 21 16.64 30.10 42.90
CA VAL A 21 16.35 28.97 43.76
C VAL A 21 16.20 27.77 42.83
N ALA A 22 17.28 27.02 42.70
CA ALA A 22 17.18 25.65 42.16
C ALA A 22 16.40 24.82 43.17
N ALA A 23 15.09 24.98 43.16
CA ALA A 23 14.22 23.95 43.63
C ALA A 23 14.48 22.74 42.73
N SER A 24 15.35 21.83 43.22
CA SER A 24 15.39 20.48 42.68
C SER A 24 13.96 19.94 42.74
N ALA A 25 13.26 20.00 41.62
CA ALA A 25 12.11 19.18 41.41
C ALA A 25 12.61 17.73 41.48
N ARG A 26 12.71 17.18 42.69
CA ARG A 26 12.52 15.76 42.90
C ARG A 26 11.13 15.54 42.36
N ALA A 27 11.04 15.03 41.12
CA ALA A 27 9.82 14.44 40.62
C ALA A 27 9.35 13.50 41.70
N ASP A 28 8.17 13.78 42.25
CA ASP A 28 7.54 13.00 43.31
C ASP A 28 7.34 11.60 42.68
N GLN A 29 8.29 10.70 43.00
CA GLN A 29 8.23 9.33 42.52
C GLN A 29 7.05 8.71 43.25
N ALA A 30 5.88 8.68 42.59
CA ALA A 30 4.70 8.12 43.19
C ALA A 30 5.03 6.73 43.77
N ALA A 31 4.70 6.54 45.05
CA ALA A 31 5.01 5.32 45.75
C ALA A 31 4.51 4.12 44.95
N TRP A 32 5.29 3.05 44.91
CA TRP A 32 4.94 1.81 44.23
C TRP A 32 3.66 1.22 44.82
N TRP A 33 2.69 0.87 43.93
CA TRP A 33 1.40 0.39 44.39
C TRP A 33 1.49 -0.98 45.10
N ASN A 34 2.19 -1.94 44.47
CA ASN A 34 2.38 -3.28 45.01
C ASN A 34 3.74 -3.82 44.56
N ALA A 35 4.54 -4.34 45.49
CA ALA A 35 5.89 -4.83 45.25
C ALA A 35 5.95 -6.11 44.40
N ASP A 36 4.82 -6.82 44.23
CA ASP A 36 4.76 -8.02 43.40
C ASP A 36 4.78 -7.68 41.90
N TRP A 37 4.54 -6.42 41.52
CA TRP A 37 4.67 -5.94 40.13
C TRP A 37 6.05 -5.29 39.91
N THR A 38 6.80 -5.79 38.92
CA THR A 38 8.19 -5.38 38.71
C THR A 38 8.36 -4.19 37.77
N ALA A 39 7.34 -3.88 36.97
CA ALA A 39 7.34 -2.82 35.99
C ALA A 39 6.06 -1.98 36.01
N ARG A 40 6.17 -0.70 35.61
CA ARG A 40 5.01 0.15 35.34
C ARG A 40 5.30 1.15 34.22
N ARG A 41 4.28 1.50 33.47
CA ARG A 41 4.26 2.64 32.55
C ARG A 41 3.63 3.85 33.23
N VAL A 42 4.29 5.01 33.11
CA VAL A 42 3.71 6.30 33.48
C VAL A 42 2.99 6.85 32.25
N VAL A 43 1.73 7.21 32.44
CA VAL A 43 0.81 7.60 31.35
C VAL A 43 0.16 8.93 31.71
N GLU A 44 0.15 9.86 30.78
CA GLU A 44 -0.63 11.10 30.86
C GLU A 44 -1.88 10.99 30.01
N CYS A 45 -3.04 11.26 30.63
CA CYS A 45 -4.35 11.23 30.00
C CYS A 45 -5.11 12.49 30.40
N THR A 46 -5.23 13.44 29.47
CA THR A 46 -5.94 14.70 29.72
C THR A 46 -7.31 14.64 29.10
N VAL A 47 -8.34 14.52 29.93
CA VAL A 47 -9.73 14.63 29.53
C VAL A 47 -10.06 16.12 29.37
N ARG A 48 -10.30 16.56 28.14
CA ARG A 48 -10.73 17.94 27.87
C ARG A 48 -12.22 18.08 28.20
N ASP A 49 -12.52 19.07 28.99
CA ASP A 49 -13.82 19.27 29.67
C ASP A 49 -15.00 19.72 28.80
N ALA A 50 -14.98 19.50 27.50
CA ALA A 50 -16.12 19.83 26.65
C ALA A 50 -17.26 18.81 26.84
N GLY A 51 -18.00 18.94 27.96
CA GLY A 51 -19.19 18.13 28.23
C GLY A 51 -18.91 16.81 28.93
N TYR A 52 -18.02 16.80 29.94
CA TYR A 52 -17.78 15.62 30.79
C TYR A 52 -19.10 15.13 31.43
N THR A 53 -19.48 13.93 31.03
CA THR A 53 -20.70 13.27 31.53
C THR A 53 -20.42 12.09 32.46
N GLY A 54 -19.14 11.83 32.77
CA GLY A 54 -18.68 10.62 33.46
C GLY A 54 -18.42 9.47 32.50
N GLY A 55 -17.66 8.49 32.98
CA GLY A 55 -17.35 7.28 32.21
C GLY A 55 -16.45 7.51 30.99
N GLU A 56 -15.61 8.56 31.03
CA GLU A 56 -14.60 8.77 29.98
C GLU A 56 -13.62 7.61 29.94
N VAL A 57 -13.18 7.28 28.73
CA VAL A 57 -12.27 6.16 28.49
C VAL A 57 -10.94 6.68 27.98
N GLY A 58 -9.87 6.42 28.72
CA GLY A 58 -8.49 6.58 28.28
C GLY A 58 -8.00 5.30 27.61
N VAL A 59 -7.22 5.44 26.55
CA VAL A 59 -6.61 4.31 25.84
C VAL A 59 -5.11 4.53 25.69
N VAL A 60 -4.31 3.53 26.06
CA VAL A 60 -2.87 3.54 25.89
C VAL A 60 -2.41 2.25 25.21
N THR A 61 -1.44 2.40 24.30
CA THR A 61 -0.73 1.28 23.68
C THR A 61 0.74 1.39 24.03
N PHE A 62 1.36 0.29 24.46
CA PHE A 62 2.75 0.25 24.85
C PHE A 62 3.34 -1.15 24.68
N TYR A 63 4.66 -1.22 24.70
CA TYR A 63 5.40 -2.47 24.71
C TYR A 63 5.90 -2.77 26.11
N THR A 64 5.91 -4.05 26.48
CA THR A 64 6.25 -4.50 27.83
C THR A 64 7.71 -4.95 27.98
N GLY A 65 8.44 -5.11 26.87
CA GLY A 65 9.79 -5.69 26.86
C GLY A 65 9.78 -7.15 27.28
N GLY A 66 8.68 -7.86 27.05
CA GLY A 66 8.52 -9.26 27.43
C GLY A 66 8.29 -9.49 28.94
N MET A 67 8.09 -8.42 29.72
CA MET A 67 7.93 -8.52 31.20
C MET A 67 6.50 -8.85 31.63
N ALA A 68 5.49 -8.53 30.84
CA ALA A 68 4.12 -8.90 31.14
C ALA A 68 3.86 -10.39 30.85
N ARG A 69 2.81 -10.92 31.46
CA ARG A 69 2.30 -12.24 31.08
C ARG A 69 1.86 -12.25 29.61
N ALA A 70 1.96 -13.41 28.98
CA ALA A 70 1.56 -13.55 27.55
C ALA A 70 0.08 -13.21 27.29
N ASP A 71 -0.79 -13.35 28.29
CA ASP A 71 -2.22 -13.00 28.26
C ASP A 71 -2.49 -11.58 28.80
N ALA A 72 -1.45 -10.86 29.25
CA ALA A 72 -1.51 -9.57 29.94
C ALA A 72 -2.50 -9.52 31.13
N ALA A 73 -2.83 -10.66 31.75
CA ALA A 73 -3.73 -10.73 32.89
C ALA A 73 -3.15 -10.09 34.17
N ASP A 74 -1.85 -9.78 34.17
CA ASP A 74 -1.14 -9.06 35.24
C ASP A 74 -1.20 -7.53 35.08
N VAL A 75 -1.80 -7.00 34.04
CA VAL A 75 -1.95 -5.54 33.86
C VAL A 75 -2.89 -4.98 34.94
N ARG A 76 -2.48 -3.87 35.54
CA ARG A 76 -3.29 -3.08 36.48
C ARG A 76 -3.12 -1.60 36.22
N VAL A 77 -4.20 -0.85 36.26
CA VAL A 77 -4.17 0.62 36.14
C VAL A 77 -4.43 1.25 37.50
N CYS A 78 -3.56 2.17 37.89
CA CYS A 78 -3.65 2.88 39.16
C CYS A 78 -3.52 4.38 38.95
N VAL A 79 -4.07 5.16 39.85
CA VAL A 79 -3.81 6.59 39.99
C VAL A 79 -2.88 6.85 41.18
N GLN A 80 -2.42 8.10 41.28
CA GLN A 80 -1.65 8.56 42.46
C GLN A 80 -2.44 8.23 43.75
N GLY A 81 -1.75 7.77 44.78
CA GLY A 81 -2.38 7.32 46.01
C GLY A 81 -2.78 5.84 46.04
N ARG A 82 -2.35 5.08 45.04
CA ARG A 82 -2.48 3.61 44.92
C ARG A 82 -3.93 3.08 44.72
N ARG A 83 -4.85 3.92 44.28
CA ARG A 83 -6.20 3.48 43.94
C ARG A 83 -6.21 2.79 42.58
N LEU A 84 -6.75 1.57 42.53
CA LEU A 84 -7.00 0.86 41.26
C LEU A 84 -8.10 1.56 40.47
N VAL A 85 -7.95 1.54 39.16
CA VAL A 85 -8.89 2.07 38.19
C VAL A 85 -9.42 0.92 37.33
N ALA A 86 -10.72 0.92 37.06
CA ALA A 86 -11.33 -0.05 36.18
C ALA A 86 -10.68 0.00 34.81
N HIS A 87 -10.29 -1.14 34.27
CA HIS A 87 -9.58 -1.23 33.01
C HIS A 87 -9.88 -2.52 32.24
N ARG A 88 -9.58 -2.52 30.97
CA ARG A 88 -9.71 -3.68 30.10
C ARG A 88 -8.52 -3.75 29.15
N VAL A 89 -7.86 -4.89 29.10
CA VAL A 89 -6.89 -5.19 28.05
C VAL A 89 -7.68 -5.46 26.77
N LEU A 90 -7.42 -4.65 25.75
CA LEU A 90 -8.09 -4.73 24.44
C LEU A 90 -7.35 -5.66 23.50
N GLN A 91 -6.01 -5.59 23.52
CA GLN A 91 -5.15 -6.31 22.58
C GLN A 91 -3.85 -6.71 23.25
N VAL A 92 -3.38 -7.90 22.91
CA VAL A 92 -2.04 -8.40 23.20
C VAL A 92 -1.42 -8.86 21.88
N GLY A 93 -0.21 -8.40 21.60
CA GLY A 93 0.48 -8.66 20.31
C GLY A 93 0.07 -7.72 19.16
N PRO A 94 0.78 -7.80 18.01
CA PRO A 94 1.92 -8.68 17.77
C PRO A 94 3.13 -8.37 18.69
N GLY A 95 3.96 -9.36 18.90
CA GLY A 95 5.05 -9.28 19.89
C GLY A 95 4.53 -9.13 21.32
N ASP A 96 5.10 -8.20 22.05
CA ASP A 96 4.75 -7.88 23.44
C ASP A 96 3.96 -6.57 23.60
N LEU A 97 3.33 -6.11 22.52
CA LEU A 97 2.43 -4.96 22.52
C LEU A 97 1.20 -5.25 23.37
N VAL A 98 0.83 -4.30 24.23
CA VAL A 98 -0.40 -4.32 25.01
C VAL A 98 -1.17 -3.02 24.78
N ARG A 99 -2.47 -3.13 24.53
CA ARG A 99 -3.40 -2.01 24.46
C ARG A 99 -4.41 -2.11 25.58
N VAL A 100 -4.54 -1.04 26.37
CA VAL A 100 -5.37 -1.00 27.56
C VAL A 100 -6.33 0.18 27.47
N ALA A 101 -7.61 -0.08 27.68
CA ALA A 101 -8.63 0.95 27.97
C ALA A 101 -8.83 1.03 29.48
N PHE A 102 -8.99 2.23 30.01
CA PHE A 102 -9.21 2.47 31.45
C PHE A 102 -10.14 3.65 31.66
N GLU A 103 -10.79 3.67 32.82
CA GLU A 103 -11.63 4.78 33.21
C GLU A 103 -10.79 6.04 33.43
N ALA A 104 -11.05 7.10 32.69
CA ALA A 104 -10.35 8.38 32.78
C ALA A 104 -11.21 9.44 33.48
N ASN A 105 -10.57 10.29 34.26
CA ASN A 105 -11.21 11.35 35.00
C ASN A 105 -10.53 12.69 34.68
N PRO A 106 -11.25 13.79 34.44
CA PRO A 106 -10.68 15.10 34.14
C PRO A 106 -9.79 15.69 35.24
N ASP A 107 -10.02 15.28 36.48
CA ASP A 107 -9.22 15.74 37.63
C ASP A 107 -7.89 14.96 37.77
N ILE A 108 -7.65 13.97 36.90
CA ILE A 108 -6.49 13.08 37.00
C ILE A 108 -5.75 13.07 35.65
N GLU A 109 -4.57 13.68 35.62
CA GLU A 109 -3.74 13.68 34.43
C GLU A 109 -2.80 12.48 34.35
N ARG A 110 -2.40 11.87 35.48
CA ARG A 110 -1.36 10.86 35.52
C ARG A 110 -1.87 9.53 36.05
N TYR A 111 -1.64 8.48 35.25
CA TYR A 111 -1.98 7.10 35.54
C TYR A 111 -0.73 6.23 35.48
N TYR A 112 -0.79 5.09 36.18
CA TYR A 112 0.30 4.11 36.26
C TYR A 112 -0.23 2.76 35.83
N VAL A 113 0.30 2.20 34.74
CA VAL A 113 -0.06 0.88 34.25
C VAL A 113 1.01 -0.12 34.67
N TYR A 114 0.70 -0.95 35.62
CA TYR A 114 1.59 -1.95 36.21
C TYR A 114 1.51 -3.28 35.46
N PHE A 115 2.63 -4.00 35.38
CA PHE A 115 2.77 -5.35 34.80
C PHE A 115 4.02 -6.03 35.36
N GLY A 116 4.26 -7.30 34.98
CA GLY A 116 5.41 -8.08 35.44
C GLY A 116 5.15 -8.85 36.74
N ASN A 117 3.90 -9.24 37.01
CA ASN A 117 3.55 -10.18 38.09
C ASN A 117 3.01 -11.50 37.51
N PRO A 118 3.82 -12.57 37.41
CA PRO A 118 3.39 -13.84 36.82
C PRO A 118 2.27 -14.56 37.60
N LYS A 119 2.00 -14.14 38.87
CA LYS A 119 0.99 -14.76 39.76
C LYS A 119 -0.27 -13.92 39.86
N ALA A 120 -0.41 -12.83 39.10
CA ALA A 120 -1.56 -11.95 39.20
C ALA A 120 -2.86 -12.69 38.80
N GLU A 121 -3.90 -12.56 39.60
CA GLU A 121 -5.23 -12.98 39.23
C GLU A 121 -5.86 -12.00 38.24
N PRO A 122 -6.78 -12.42 37.35
CA PRO A 122 -7.48 -11.52 36.45
C PRO A 122 -8.17 -10.36 37.17
N ALA A 123 -8.15 -9.17 36.56
CA ALA A 123 -8.86 -8.00 37.10
C ALA A 123 -10.30 -7.95 36.60
N GLU A 124 -11.17 -7.24 37.35
CA GLU A 124 -12.51 -6.90 36.87
C GLU A 124 -12.40 -6.02 35.59
N ALA A 125 -13.13 -6.42 34.56
CA ALA A 125 -13.07 -5.74 33.26
C ALA A 125 -13.94 -4.48 33.24
N LEU A 126 -13.37 -3.38 32.71
CA LEU A 126 -14.11 -2.15 32.40
C LEU A 126 -15.18 -2.43 31.34
N GLU A 127 -16.42 -2.04 31.61
CA GLU A 127 -17.46 -1.95 30.58
C GLU A 127 -17.27 -0.68 29.75
N ILE A 128 -17.00 -0.85 28.45
CA ILE A 128 -16.75 0.27 27.54
C ILE A 128 -18.07 0.72 26.93
N ARG A 129 -18.48 1.95 27.24
CA ARG A 129 -19.71 2.57 26.75
C ARG A 129 -19.44 3.81 25.86
N ARG A 130 -18.20 4.00 25.40
CA ARG A 130 -17.75 5.10 24.56
C ARG A 130 -16.83 4.62 23.45
N GLY A 131 -16.72 5.43 22.44
CA GLY A 131 -15.90 5.14 21.25
C GLY A 131 -16.59 4.16 20.31
N LEU A 132 -15.94 3.91 19.20
CA LEU A 132 -16.27 2.86 18.25
C LEU A 132 -15.10 1.88 18.23
N LEU A 133 -15.27 0.73 18.85
CA LEU A 133 -14.27 -0.31 18.91
C LEU A 133 -14.38 -1.19 17.67
N LEU A 134 -13.28 -1.37 16.95
CA LEU A 134 -13.13 -2.36 15.88
C LEU A 134 -12.30 -3.53 16.40
N GLU A 135 -12.83 -4.73 16.29
CA GLU A 135 -12.10 -5.98 16.42
C GLU A 135 -12.03 -6.68 15.07
N VAL A 136 -10.85 -7.19 14.72
CA VAL A 136 -10.59 -7.92 13.49
C VAL A 136 -10.08 -9.31 13.82
N ARG A 137 -10.64 -10.31 13.13
CA ARG A 137 -10.20 -11.70 13.18
C ARG A 137 -9.88 -12.22 11.80
N LEU A 138 -9.00 -13.21 11.74
CA LEU A 138 -8.61 -13.85 10.50
C LEU A 138 -9.80 -14.62 9.91
N GLY A 139 -10.18 -14.29 8.68
CA GLY A 139 -11.20 -15.04 7.95
C GLY A 139 -10.62 -16.30 7.33
N GLU A 140 -11.36 -17.39 7.39
CA GLU A 140 -11.05 -18.57 6.60
C GLU A 140 -11.41 -18.29 5.13
N GLY A 141 -10.49 -18.57 4.20
CA GLY A 141 -10.77 -18.53 2.78
C GLY A 141 -11.81 -19.60 2.41
N GLY A 142 -12.94 -19.19 1.84
CA GLY A 142 -14.01 -20.14 1.50
C GLY A 142 -15.35 -19.45 1.27
N SER A 143 -16.45 -20.17 1.52
CA SER A 143 -17.81 -19.62 1.35
C SER A 143 -18.08 -18.53 2.39
N GLN A 144 -18.63 -17.41 1.92
CA GLN A 144 -19.05 -16.31 2.77
C GLN A 144 -20.21 -16.72 3.70
N PRO A 145 -20.26 -16.21 4.94
CA PRO A 145 -21.42 -16.39 5.80
C PRO A 145 -22.71 -15.89 5.13
N ASP A 146 -23.73 -16.71 5.11
CA ASP A 146 -25.04 -16.40 4.55
C ASP A 146 -25.99 -15.74 5.58
N SER A 147 -25.57 -15.69 6.83
CA SER A 147 -26.34 -15.14 7.95
C SER A 147 -25.44 -14.61 9.04
N LEU A 148 -25.98 -13.72 9.90
CA LEU A 148 -25.26 -13.23 11.08
C LEU A 148 -24.93 -14.35 12.07
N GLU A 149 -25.77 -15.40 12.13
CA GLU A 149 -25.49 -16.56 12.98
C GLU A 149 -24.30 -17.35 12.46
N ALA A 150 -24.22 -17.60 11.15
CA ALA A 150 -23.06 -18.21 10.51
C ALA A 150 -21.80 -17.36 10.72
N PHE A 151 -21.90 -16.02 10.58
CA PHE A 151 -20.81 -15.11 10.88
C PHE A 151 -20.35 -15.27 12.35
N ARG A 152 -21.26 -15.23 13.32
CA ARG A 152 -20.92 -15.35 14.75
C ARG A 152 -20.30 -16.72 15.09
N LYS A 153 -20.67 -17.77 14.37
CA LYS A 153 -20.03 -19.08 14.50
C LYS A 153 -18.58 -19.03 14.00
N ALA A 154 -18.35 -18.50 12.81
CA ALA A 154 -17.00 -18.32 12.25
C ALA A 154 -16.15 -17.41 13.16
N TRP A 155 -16.71 -16.30 13.64
CA TRP A 155 -16.08 -15.37 14.55
C TRP A 155 -15.51 -16.03 15.82
N ARG A 156 -16.26 -16.90 16.45
CA ARG A 156 -15.81 -17.58 17.69
C ARG A 156 -14.63 -18.52 17.46
N GLN A 157 -14.46 -19.02 16.25
CA GLN A 157 -13.39 -19.94 15.86
C GLN A 157 -12.18 -19.22 15.28
N ALA A 158 -12.36 -18.00 14.79
CA ALA A 158 -11.34 -17.23 14.11
C ALA A 158 -10.29 -16.66 15.08
N GLU A 159 -9.04 -16.62 14.62
CA GLU A 159 -7.91 -16.06 15.35
C GLU A 159 -8.02 -14.53 15.43
N PRO A 160 -7.91 -13.93 16.64
CA PRO A 160 -7.85 -12.48 16.80
C PRO A 160 -6.61 -11.89 16.12
N VAL A 161 -6.79 -10.80 15.38
CA VAL A 161 -5.71 -10.09 14.68
C VAL A 161 -5.40 -8.75 15.36
N GLY A 162 -6.45 -7.99 15.70
CA GLY A 162 -6.26 -6.70 16.34
C GLY A 162 -7.55 -6.09 16.85
N VAL A 163 -7.41 -5.20 17.83
CA VAL A 163 -8.52 -4.46 18.43
C VAL A 163 -8.09 -3.02 18.72
N ASP A 164 -8.80 -2.03 18.17
CA ASP A 164 -8.59 -0.62 18.52
C ASP A 164 -9.85 0.21 18.29
N PHE A 165 -9.86 1.43 18.81
CA PHE A 165 -10.88 2.40 18.51
C PHE A 165 -10.61 3.07 17.15
N VAL A 166 -11.66 3.17 16.37
CA VAL A 166 -11.66 3.82 15.05
C VAL A 166 -12.61 5.02 15.05
N PRO A 167 -12.41 6.01 14.16
CA PRO A 167 -13.24 7.21 14.18
C PRO A 167 -14.68 6.96 13.69
N ASN A 168 -14.86 6.11 12.69
CA ASN A 168 -16.17 5.77 12.13
C ASN A 168 -16.12 4.40 11.44
N VAL A 169 -17.26 3.95 10.89
CA VAL A 169 -17.32 2.78 10.01
C VAL A 169 -17.16 3.24 8.57
N ALA A 170 -15.93 3.49 8.15
CA ALA A 170 -15.61 3.91 6.78
C ALA A 170 -14.21 3.41 6.38
N LEU A 171 -14.00 2.09 6.40
CA LEU A 171 -12.73 1.49 6.04
C LEU A 171 -12.62 1.25 4.54
N GLY A 172 -11.47 1.58 3.97
CA GLY A 172 -11.02 1.17 2.63
C GLY A 172 -9.89 0.13 2.67
N SER A 173 -9.30 -0.11 3.85
CA SER A 173 -8.25 -1.10 4.10
C SER A 173 -8.36 -1.66 5.52
N ASN A 174 -7.65 -2.77 5.79
CA ASN A 174 -7.62 -3.37 7.12
C ASN A 174 -6.53 -2.71 7.97
N PRO A 175 -6.84 -2.18 9.18
CA PRO A 175 -5.85 -1.51 10.02
C PRO A 175 -4.86 -2.43 10.74
N PHE A 176 -5.05 -3.75 10.71
CA PHE A 176 -4.24 -4.70 11.48
C PHE A 176 -3.55 -5.77 10.65
N MET A 177 -3.91 -5.91 9.37
CA MET A 177 -3.33 -6.92 8.50
C MET A 177 -3.50 -6.53 7.03
N ASP A 178 -2.74 -7.18 6.15
CA ASP A 178 -2.88 -7.01 4.70
C ASP A 178 -4.33 -7.24 4.24
N SER A 179 -4.93 -6.24 3.60
CA SER A 179 -6.30 -6.25 3.08
C SER A 179 -6.55 -7.31 2.01
N THR A 180 -5.51 -7.91 1.43
CA THR A 180 -5.65 -9.02 0.47
C THR A 180 -6.11 -10.32 1.13
N ARG A 181 -5.98 -10.43 2.45
CA ARG A 181 -6.44 -11.58 3.24
C ARG A 181 -7.91 -11.43 3.62
N SER A 182 -8.63 -12.53 3.67
CA SER A 182 -9.99 -12.56 4.20
C SER A 182 -9.99 -12.22 5.70
N ALA A 183 -10.97 -11.43 6.12
CA ALA A 183 -11.09 -10.98 7.51
C ALA A 183 -12.54 -10.93 7.95
N LEU A 184 -12.76 -11.15 9.25
CA LEU A 184 -14.01 -10.90 9.94
C LEU A 184 -13.84 -9.63 10.77
N LEU A 185 -14.73 -8.66 10.60
CA LEU A 185 -14.70 -7.37 11.28
C LEU A 185 -15.95 -7.21 12.14
N HIS A 186 -15.78 -6.72 13.36
CA HIS A 186 -16.89 -6.33 14.22
C HIS A 186 -16.62 -4.93 14.79
N PHE A 187 -17.49 -4.00 14.47
CA PHE A 187 -17.51 -2.68 15.07
C PHE A 187 -18.61 -2.65 16.15
N THR A 188 -18.29 -2.15 17.33
CA THR A 188 -19.25 -1.91 18.37
C THR A 188 -19.00 -0.58 19.07
N GLY A 189 -20.02 0.23 19.23
CA GLY A 189 -19.86 1.55 19.85
C GLY A 189 -21.16 2.30 20.01
N TYR A 190 -21.04 3.57 20.39
CA TYR A 190 -22.17 4.42 20.67
C TYR A 190 -22.08 5.73 19.88
N PHE A 191 -23.14 6.07 19.17
CA PHE A 191 -23.25 7.33 18.43
C PHE A 191 -24.45 8.13 18.88
N VAL A 192 -24.35 9.46 18.78
CA VAL A 192 -25.45 10.40 19.12
C VAL A 192 -25.84 11.14 17.84
N PRO A 193 -27.05 10.90 17.32
CA PRO A 193 -27.56 11.66 16.19
C PRO A 193 -27.60 13.16 16.50
N PRO A 194 -27.22 14.04 15.58
CA PRO A 194 -27.21 15.47 15.82
C PRO A 194 -28.62 16.08 16.07
N ARG A 195 -29.65 15.36 15.64
CA ARG A 195 -31.07 15.75 15.82
C ARG A 195 -31.96 14.52 15.87
N PRO A 196 -33.12 14.59 16.56
CA PRO A 196 -34.10 13.51 16.47
C PRO A 196 -34.78 13.50 15.10
N GLY A 197 -35.22 12.35 14.62
CA GLY A 197 -35.96 12.21 13.37
C GLY A 197 -35.74 10.84 12.71
N THR A 198 -36.32 10.67 11.51
CA THR A 198 -36.14 9.45 10.71
C THR A 198 -34.94 9.60 9.80
N TYR A 199 -33.96 8.74 9.98
CA TYR A 199 -32.73 8.65 9.20
C TYR A 199 -32.87 7.51 8.17
N ASP A 200 -32.35 7.71 6.97
CA ASP A 200 -32.13 6.61 6.05
C ASP A 200 -30.72 6.05 6.35
N ILE A 201 -30.65 4.81 6.82
CA ILE A 201 -29.40 4.12 7.16
C ILE A 201 -29.01 3.20 6.03
N ALA A 202 -27.71 3.07 5.75
CA ALA A 202 -27.23 2.29 4.62
C ALA A 202 -25.85 1.65 4.90
N THR A 203 -25.51 0.58 4.15
CA THR A 203 -24.18 -0.03 4.17
C THR A 203 -23.61 -0.16 2.77
N SER A 204 -22.27 -0.13 2.68
CA SER A 204 -21.48 -0.55 1.52
C SER A 204 -20.31 -1.39 2.01
N SER A 205 -20.10 -2.56 1.42
CA SER A 205 -19.08 -3.50 1.89
C SER A 205 -18.52 -4.37 0.78
N GLN A 206 -17.28 -4.81 0.98
CA GLN A 206 -16.72 -5.95 0.28
C GLN A 206 -17.08 -7.19 1.08
N GLY A 207 -17.90 -8.08 0.49
CA GLY A 207 -18.46 -9.26 1.16
C GLY A 207 -19.61 -8.94 2.11
N GLY A 208 -20.09 -9.94 2.83
CA GLY A 208 -21.31 -9.87 3.64
C GLY A 208 -21.22 -8.84 4.78
N SER A 209 -22.34 -8.14 5.03
CA SER A 209 -22.42 -7.17 6.14
C SER A 209 -23.78 -7.18 6.85
N TRP A 210 -23.76 -6.86 8.14
CA TRP A 210 -24.94 -6.76 9.00
C TRP A 210 -24.79 -5.54 9.90
N LEU A 211 -25.85 -4.76 10.03
CA LEU A 211 -25.90 -3.58 10.90
C LEU A 211 -27.09 -3.69 11.84
N HIS A 212 -26.80 -3.56 13.14
CA HIS A 212 -27.81 -3.39 14.19
C HIS A 212 -27.67 -2.04 14.86
N VAL A 213 -28.78 -1.49 15.30
CA VAL A 213 -28.84 -0.30 16.14
C VAL A 213 -29.74 -0.61 17.34
N ASP A 214 -29.27 -0.32 18.56
CA ASP A 214 -29.93 -0.67 19.82
C ASP A 214 -30.36 -2.17 19.84
N GLU A 215 -29.45 -3.06 19.39
CA GLU A 215 -29.63 -4.52 19.30
C GLU A 215 -30.70 -4.97 18.24
N GLN A 216 -31.36 -4.04 17.58
CA GLN A 216 -32.34 -4.35 16.54
C GLN A 216 -31.66 -4.46 15.17
N PRO A 217 -31.97 -5.50 14.38
CA PRO A 217 -31.45 -5.62 13.03
C PRO A 217 -32.01 -4.51 12.14
N VAL A 218 -31.12 -3.77 11.47
CA VAL A 218 -31.46 -2.69 10.54
C VAL A 218 -31.17 -3.12 9.13
N ILE A 219 -29.96 -3.65 8.86
CA ILE A 219 -29.55 -4.09 7.54
C ILE A 219 -28.93 -5.49 7.63
N ALA A 220 -29.29 -6.34 6.68
CA ALA A 220 -28.62 -7.62 6.41
C ALA A 220 -28.32 -7.71 4.91
N TRP A 221 -27.03 -7.80 4.58
CA TRP A 221 -26.57 -7.98 3.20
C TRP A 221 -25.51 -9.08 3.16
N PRO A 222 -25.95 -10.36 3.17
CA PRO A 222 -25.06 -11.52 3.18
C PRO A 222 -24.47 -11.82 1.80
N GLY A 223 -23.48 -12.70 1.80
CA GLY A 223 -22.89 -13.28 0.60
C GLY A 223 -21.70 -12.52 0.04
N ASP A 224 -21.18 -13.03 -1.08
CA ASP A 224 -20.02 -12.45 -1.75
C ASP A 224 -20.46 -11.39 -2.76
N HIS A 225 -20.10 -10.15 -2.49
CA HIS A 225 -20.38 -9.00 -3.35
C HIS A 225 -19.30 -7.93 -3.19
N GLY A 226 -19.13 -7.11 -4.22
CA GLY A 226 -18.26 -5.94 -4.18
C GLY A 226 -18.94 -4.73 -3.54
N PRO A 227 -18.15 -3.72 -3.10
CA PRO A 227 -18.70 -2.45 -2.69
C PRO A 227 -19.34 -1.76 -3.88
N THR A 228 -20.50 -1.15 -3.66
CA THR A 228 -21.15 -0.35 -4.69
C THR A 228 -20.98 1.12 -4.36
N GLY A 229 -20.61 1.94 -5.33
CA GLY A 229 -20.63 3.40 -5.21
C GLY A 229 -22.03 3.98 -5.03
N ARG A 230 -23.05 3.12 -5.14
CA ARG A 230 -24.44 3.37 -4.74
C ARG A 230 -24.77 2.46 -3.58
N VAL A 231 -25.48 2.98 -2.61
CA VAL A 231 -25.93 2.23 -1.45
C VAL A 231 -26.79 1.04 -1.91
N ALA A 232 -26.37 -0.15 -1.57
CA ALA A 232 -27.07 -1.37 -2.03
C ALA A 232 -28.25 -1.72 -1.13
N ARG A 233 -28.21 -1.35 0.14
CA ARG A 233 -29.26 -1.60 1.12
C ARG A 233 -29.46 -0.36 1.97
N SER A 234 -30.70 0.07 2.14
CA SER A 234 -31.05 1.17 3.03
C SER A 234 -32.38 0.95 3.70
N GLU A 235 -32.46 1.28 4.98
CA GLU A 235 -33.64 1.19 5.81
C GLU A 235 -33.88 2.52 6.54
N GLN A 236 -35.15 2.79 6.84
CA GLN A 236 -35.54 3.97 7.63
C GLN A 236 -35.53 3.63 9.11
N LEU A 237 -34.86 4.46 9.89
CA LEU A 237 -34.71 4.28 11.33
C LEU A 237 -35.04 5.57 12.08
N PRO A 238 -36.06 5.57 12.96
CA PRO A 238 -36.29 6.71 13.85
C PRO A 238 -35.22 6.74 14.94
N LEU A 239 -34.50 7.85 15.04
CA LEU A 239 -33.44 8.06 16.02
C LEU A 239 -33.76 9.27 16.89
N THR A 240 -33.41 9.19 18.17
CA THR A 240 -33.50 10.28 19.13
C THR A 240 -32.11 10.87 19.38
N GLN A 241 -32.04 12.06 19.97
CA GLN A 241 -30.75 12.69 20.31
C GLN A 241 -30.20 12.16 21.66
N ARG A 242 -29.95 10.85 21.68
CA ARG A 242 -29.33 10.12 22.80
C ARG A 242 -28.29 9.15 22.26
N PRO A 243 -27.41 8.59 23.10
CA PRO A 243 -26.53 7.51 22.66
C PRO A 243 -27.34 6.31 22.16
N HIS A 244 -27.08 5.87 20.94
CA HIS A 244 -27.56 4.65 20.33
C HIS A 244 -26.39 3.69 20.16
N ARG A 245 -26.58 2.43 20.52
CA ARG A 245 -25.58 1.39 20.29
C ARG A 245 -25.59 0.98 18.82
N LEU A 246 -24.40 0.94 18.19
CA LEU A 246 -24.18 0.42 16.86
C LEU A 246 -23.35 -0.85 16.94
N ASP A 247 -23.81 -1.91 16.29
CA ASP A 247 -23.03 -3.11 16.01
C ASP A 247 -23.03 -3.33 14.49
N TYR A 248 -21.83 -3.37 13.89
CA TYR A 248 -21.67 -3.64 12.46
C TYR A 248 -20.69 -4.79 12.26
N TRP A 249 -21.10 -5.79 11.53
CA TRP A 249 -20.29 -6.96 11.20
C TRP A 249 -20.03 -6.97 9.69
N ASN A 250 -18.80 -7.33 9.29
CA ASN A 250 -18.44 -7.53 7.90
C ASN A 250 -17.56 -8.75 7.74
N ALA A 251 -17.87 -9.59 6.77
CA ALA A 251 -17.03 -10.70 6.32
C ALA A 251 -16.37 -10.30 5.01
N SER A 252 -15.13 -9.80 5.07
CA SER A 252 -14.36 -9.39 3.90
C SER A 252 -13.78 -10.61 3.19
N THR A 253 -13.92 -10.65 1.85
CA THR A 253 -13.40 -11.74 1.00
C THR A 253 -11.94 -11.62 0.64
N GLY A 254 -11.26 -10.55 1.06
CA GLY A 254 -9.91 -10.21 0.61
C GLY A 254 -9.89 -9.44 -0.72
N GLY A 255 -8.70 -8.98 -1.11
CA GLY A 255 -8.53 -8.09 -2.26
C GLY A 255 -8.76 -6.60 -1.97
N ALA A 256 -9.69 -6.28 -1.09
CA ALA A 256 -9.89 -4.97 -0.47
C ALA A 256 -10.74 -5.17 0.77
N THR A 257 -10.54 -4.35 1.80
CA THR A 257 -11.42 -4.31 2.97
C THR A 257 -12.24 -3.05 2.90
N VAL A 258 -13.48 -3.17 2.41
CA VAL A 258 -14.43 -2.06 2.39
C VAL A 258 -15.55 -2.35 3.37
N ALA A 259 -15.72 -1.48 4.35
CA ALA A 259 -16.76 -1.57 5.38
C ALA A 259 -17.24 -0.14 5.70
N VAL A 260 -18.45 0.19 5.26
CA VAL A 260 -19.03 1.53 5.43
C VAL A 260 -20.43 1.44 5.98
N ALA A 261 -20.68 2.15 7.10
CA ALA A 261 -22.02 2.49 7.55
C ALA A 261 -22.29 3.97 7.22
N ALA A 262 -23.36 4.21 6.50
CA ALA A 262 -23.70 5.52 5.98
C ALA A 262 -25.13 5.91 6.36
N TRP A 263 -25.41 7.20 6.33
CA TRP A 263 -26.75 7.71 6.54
C TRP A 263 -27.11 8.90 5.66
N ARG A 264 -28.40 9.21 5.63
CA ARG A 264 -28.95 10.51 5.29
C ARG A 264 -29.75 11.00 6.48
N THR A 265 -29.47 12.22 6.92
CA THR A 265 -30.24 12.86 7.98
C THR A 265 -31.62 13.27 7.46
N PRO A 266 -32.61 13.55 8.33
CA PRO A 266 -33.93 13.98 7.91
C PRO A 266 -33.92 15.22 7.00
N GLN A 267 -32.88 16.09 7.13
CA GLN A 267 -32.70 17.31 6.29
C GLN A 267 -32.02 17.03 4.95
N GLN A 268 -31.44 15.85 4.78
CA GLN A 268 -30.70 15.45 3.57
C GLN A 268 -31.51 14.50 2.69
N LYS A 269 -32.83 14.43 2.90
CA LYS A 269 -33.72 13.58 2.10
C LYS A 269 -33.50 13.82 0.60
N GLY A 270 -33.25 12.74 -0.15
CA GLY A 270 -32.99 12.81 -1.59
C GLY A 270 -31.55 13.16 -1.99
N LYS A 271 -30.64 13.48 -1.03
CA LYS A 271 -29.21 13.67 -1.30
C LYS A 271 -28.45 12.34 -1.29
N ALA A 272 -27.18 12.37 -1.65
CA ALA A 272 -26.29 11.20 -1.54
C ALA A 272 -26.14 10.76 -0.06
N PHE A 273 -25.90 9.47 0.16
CA PHE A 273 -25.50 8.97 1.47
C PHE A 273 -24.09 9.43 1.79
N ALA A 274 -23.84 9.72 3.06
CA ALA A 274 -22.52 10.00 3.60
C ALA A 274 -22.21 9.01 4.72
N ALA A 275 -20.95 8.65 4.90
CA ALA A 275 -20.53 7.87 6.06
C ALA A 275 -21.02 8.55 7.35
N ILE A 276 -21.39 7.78 8.36
CA ILE A 276 -21.73 8.31 9.67
C ILE A 276 -20.51 9.09 10.18
N PRO A 277 -20.62 10.40 10.45
CA PRO A 277 -19.47 11.23 10.80
C PRO A 277 -18.83 10.82 12.12
N GLU A 278 -17.51 10.99 12.23
CA GLU A 278 -16.71 10.62 13.41
C GLU A 278 -17.14 11.38 14.67
N ASP A 279 -17.53 12.64 14.55
CA ASP A 279 -17.97 13.51 15.65
C ASP A 279 -19.31 13.08 16.26
N THR A 280 -20.03 12.15 15.64
CA THR A 280 -21.25 11.57 16.20
C THR A 280 -20.96 10.44 17.20
N PHE A 281 -19.80 9.80 17.11
CA PHE A 281 -19.39 8.75 18.06
C PHE A 281 -18.82 9.38 19.33
N LEU A 282 -19.19 8.81 20.48
CA LEU A 282 -18.63 9.25 21.75
C LEU A 282 -17.13 8.98 21.76
N SER A 283 -16.30 10.02 21.83
CA SER A 283 -14.85 9.91 21.70
C SER A 283 -14.20 9.21 22.89
N VAL A 284 -13.02 8.60 22.65
CA VAL A 284 -12.10 8.13 23.67
C VAL A 284 -10.84 9.00 23.68
N VAL A 285 -10.14 9.04 24.80
CA VAL A 285 -8.92 9.84 24.95
C VAL A 285 -7.69 8.97 24.72
N ARG A 286 -6.86 9.33 23.75
CA ARG A 286 -5.55 8.70 23.53
C ARG A 286 -4.57 9.23 24.57
N ALA A 287 -4.15 8.35 25.49
CA ALA A 287 -3.20 8.68 26.52
C ALA A 287 -1.76 8.63 25.98
N ARG A 288 -0.90 9.51 26.50
CA ARG A 288 0.51 9.65 26.10
C ARG A 288 1.40 8.87 27.06
N LEU A 289 2.28 8.02 26.51
CA LEU A 289 3.35 7.39 27.29
C LEU A 289 4.38 8.44 27.71
N VAL A 290 4.80 8.43 28.98
CA VAL A 290 5.82 9.31 29.53
C VAL A 290 7.13 8.56 29.69
N GLU A 291 7.14 7.53 30.53
CA GLU A 291 8.33 6.73 30.87
C GLU A 291 7.93 5.33 31.36
N MET A 292 8.90 4.46 31.46
CA MET A 292 8.79 3.17 32.14
C MET A 292 9.64 3.17 33.41
N ASP A 293 9.05 2.71 34.52
CA ASP A 293 9.77 2.43 35.75
C ASP A 293 9.94 0.93 35.92
N LEU A 294 11.15 0.51 36.26
CA LEU A 294 11.45 -0.84 36.74
C LEU A 294 11.80 -0.76 38.22
N GLN A 295 11.29 -1.70 39.00
CA GLN A 295 11.49 -1.69 40.45
C GLN A 295 12.97 -1.79 40.81
N GLY A 296 13.49 -0.78 41.49
CA GLY A 296 14.89 -0.72 41.90
C GLY A 296 15.91 -0.31 40.82
N GLU A 297 15.50 -0.16 39.57
CA GLU A 297 16.40 0.20 38.48
C GLU A 297 16.40 1.71 38.19
N PRO A 298 17.55 2.39 38.40
CA PRO A 298 17.67 3.83 38.16
C PRO A 298 17.93 4.20 36.71
N LEU A 299 18.38 3.25 35.87
CA LEU A 299 18.67 3.42 34.45
C LEU A 299 17.80 2.44 33.66
N VAL A 300 16.85 2.96 32.90
CA VAL A 300 15.90 2.15 32.10
C VAL A 300 15.93 2.61 30.67
N ALA A 301 16.31 1.73 29.74
CA ALA A 301 16.09 1.94 28.32
C ALA A 301 14.62 1.74 28.01
N ASP A 302 14.05 2.61 27.19
CA ASP A 302 12.66 2.55 26.79
C ASP A 302 12.40 3.41 25.57
N PHE A 303 11.45 3.02 24.73
CA PHE A 303 11.04 3.81 23.56
C PHE A 303 9.58 3.54 23.15
N CYS A 304 9.04 4.47 22.36
CA CYS A 304 7.76 4.34 21.70
C CYS A 304 7.97 4.51 20.20
N PRO A 305 7.65 3.49 19.38
CA PRO A 305 7.65 3.63 17.93
C PRO A 305 6.39 4.39 17.48
N GLU A 306 6.55 5.23 16.48
CA GLU A 306 5.47 6.05 15.92
C GLU A 306 5.55 5.98 14.38
N HIS A 307 4.42 5.77 13.71
CA HIS A 307 4.37 5.92 12.26
C HIS A 307 4.49 7.40 11.90
N VAL A 308 5.52 7.75 11.13
CA VAL A 308 5.84 9.15 10.79
C VAL A 308 5.42 9.49 9.36
N GLY A 309 5.48 8.52 8.47
CA GLY A 309 5.11 8.70 7.08
C GLY A 309 5.37 7.46 6.24
N GLU A 310 4.94 7.50 4.99
CA GLU A 310 5.15 6.44 4.02
C GLU A 310 5.33 7.02 2.63
N ALA A 311 6.06 6.31 1.78
CA ALA A 311 6.21 6.65 0.39
C ALA A 311 5.77 5.48 -0.47
N TRP A 312 5.02 5.77 -1.54
CA TRP A 312 4.53 4.76 -2.47
C TRP A 312 5.15 4.99 -3.86
N TRP A 313 5.47 3.90 -4.49
CA TRP A 313 5.75 3.87 -5.92
C TRP A 313 5.01 2.65 -6.49
N PRO A 314 4.86 2.54 -7.80
CA PRO A 314 3.93 1.56 -8.34
C PRO A 314 4.05 0.22 -7.66
N ASP A 315 3.28 -0.57 -7.27
CA ASP A 315 3.34 -1.90 -6.60
C ASP A 315 4.23 -2.01 -5.33
N ARG A 316 4.78 -0.89 -4.81
CA ARG A 316 5.70 -0.89 -3.66
C ARG A 316 5.43 0.28 -2.72
N TYR A 317 5.88 0.12 -1.49
CA TYR A 317 5.90 1.19 -0.49
C TYR A 317 7.02 0.97 0.53
N ALA A 318 7.42 2.05 1.19
CA ALA A 318 8.29 2.02 2.35
C ALA A 318 7.68 2.86 3.47
N VAL A 319 7.97 2.48 4.70
CA VAL A 319 7.40 3.11 5.90
C VAL A 319 8.50 3.78 6.70
N ARG A 320 8.29 5.03 7.10
CA ARG A 320 9.15 5.72 8.02
C ARG A 320 8.59 5.65 9.43
N MET A 321 9.34 5.00 10.31
CA MET A 321 9.04 4.95 11.74
C MET A 321 9.92 5.92 12.50
N GLY A 322 9.33 6.71 13.40
CA GLY A 322 10.03 7.49 14.42
C GLY A 322 10.16 6.67 15.69
N PHE A 323 11.27 6.81 16.38
CA PHE A 323 11.50 6.13 17.66
C PHE A 323 11.71 7.18 18.75
N ARG A 324 10.64 7.47 19.48
CA ARG A 324 10.69 8.40 20.58
C ARG A 324 11.32 7.73 21.79
N ASN A 325 12.51 8.16 22.16
CA ASN A 325 13.25 7.67 23.32
C ASN A 325 12.57 8.13 24.61
N LEU A 326 12.22 7.18 25.46
CA LEU A 326 11.58 7.36 26.79
C LEU A 326 12.51 6.91 27.91
N SER A 327 13.78 6.63 27.63
CA SER A 327 14.75 6.12 28.60
C SER A 327 14.88 7.03 29.81
N LYS A 328 14.96 6.40 30.99
CA LYS A 328 15.08 7.04 32.29
C LYS A 328 16.49 6.91 32.88
N GLY A 329 16.88 7.88 33.70
CA GLY A 329 18.17 7.84 34.42
C GLY A 329 19.37 8.28 33.56
N VAL A 330 19.15 8.69 32.33
CA VAL A 330 20.18 9.29 31.46
C VAL A 330 20.07 10.80 31.59
N ALA A 331 21.01 11.45 32.31
CA ALA A 331 21.01 12.89 32.40
C ALA A 331 21.37 13.52 31.04
N ALA A 332 20.86 14.71 30.76
CA ALA A 332 21.19 15.47 29.56
C ALA A 332 22.71 15.61 29.41
N GLY A 333 23.26 15.09 28.31
CA GLY A 333 24.71 15.16 28.01
C GLY A 333 25.60 14.08 28.62
N GLY A 334 25.07 13.08 29.35
CA GLY A 334 25.86 12.06 30.05
C GLY A 334 25.68 10.60 29.64
N GLY A 335 24.85 10.30 28.62
CA GLY A 335 24.60 8.95 28.20
C GLY A 335 24.74 8.75 26.69
N THR A 336 24.87 7.49 26.30
CA THR A 336 24.90 7.08 24.90
C THR A 336 23.72 6.16 24.59
N TYR A 337 23.19 6.28 23.39
CA TYR A 337 22.14 5.44 22.85
C TYR A 337 22.68 4.63 21.69
N VAL A 338 22.31 3.37 21.60
CA VAL A 338 22.62 2.49 20.48
C VAL A 338 21.35 1.78 20.10
N TRP A 339 20.88 2.07 18.90
CA TRP A 339 19.70 1.46 18.31
C TRP A 339 20.08 0.37 17.33
N ASP A 340 19.32 -0.70 17.34
CA ASP A 340 19.26 -1.69 16.28
C ASP A 340 17.81 -1.78 15.83
N PHE A 341 17.55 -1.57 14.53
CA PHE A 341 16.21 -1.54 13.97
C PHE A 341 15.73 -2.92 13.49
N GLY A 342 16.57 -3.96 13.63
CA GLY A 342 16.20 -5.33 13.28
C GLY A 342 16.29 -5.66 11.79
N ASP A 343 16.71 -4.72 10.96
CA ASP A 343 16.95 -4.89 9.52
C ASP A 343 18.45 -4.79 9.13
N GLY A 344 19.33 -4.83 10.14
CA GLY A 344 20.76 -4.66 9.98
C GLY A 344 21.23 -3.21 10.05
N GLN A 345 20.35 -2.24 10.18
CA GLN A 345 20.68 -0.83 10.37
C GLN A 345 20.55 -0.43 11.83
N GLY A 346 21.19 0.66 12.19
CA GLY A 346 21.15 1.21 13.55
C GLY A 346 21.39 2.70 13.58
N SER A 347 21.26 3.30 14.77
CA SER A 347 21.48 4.71 15.02
C SER A 347 22.07 4.96 16.40
N THR A 348 22.65 6.14 16.59
CA THR A 348 23.09 6.65 17.91
C THR A 348 22.35 7.94 18.29
N GLU A 349 21.38 8.36 17.50
CA GLU A 349 20.56 9.53 17.77
C GLU A 349 19.65 9.32 18.98
N THR A 350 19.26 10.40 19.63
CA THR A 350 18.35 10.31 20.78
C THR A 350 16.95 9.89 20.36
N HIS A 351 16.44 10.47 19.27
CA HIS A 351 15.12 10.19 18.71
C HIS A 351 15.26 9.92 17.21
N PRO A 352 15.72 8.73 16.81
CA PRO A 352 15.94 8.45 15.39
C PRO A 352 14.63 8.26 14.63
N ALA A 353 14.69 8.52 13.33
CA ALA A 353 13.73 8.05 12.37
C ALA A 353 14.41 7.05 11.44
N HIS A 354 13.68 5.97 11.09
CA HIS A 354 14.20 4.91 10.23
C HIS A 354 13.20 4.54 9.14
N VAL A 355 13.70 4.23 7.94
CA VAL A 355 12.89 3.82 6.80
C VAL A 355 13.00 2.30 6.63
N TYR A 356 11.89 1.61 6.81
CA TYR A 356 11.76 0.21 6.49
C TYR A 356 11.31 0.03 5.05
N LEU A 357 12.05 -0.74 4.28
CA LEU A 357 11.77 -1.02 2.87
C LEU A 357 10.73 -2.12 2.69
N ALA A 358 10.62 -3.03 3.65
CA ALA A 358 9.63 -4.10 3.66
C ALA A 358 8.73 -3.96 4.89
N HIS A 359 7.45 -4.28 4.74
CA HIS A 359 6.55 -4.48 5.87
C HIS A 359 6.88 -5.79 6.60
N GLY A 360 6.55 -5.85 7.87
CA GLY A 360 6.76 -7.04 8.71
C GLY A 360 7.05 -6.71 10.16
N ASP A 361 7.43 -7.73 10.89
CA ASP A 361 7.78 -7.64 12.30
C ASP A 361 9.29 -7.53 12.45
N TYR A 362 9.75 -6.46 13.10
CA TYR A 362 11.15 -6.15 13.32
C TYR A 362 11.48 -6.19 14.80
N LYS A 363 12.54 -6.90 15.16
CA LYS A 363 13.06 -6.95 16.52
C LYS A 363 13.93 -5.73 16.76
N VAL A 364 13.34 -4.69 17.35
CA VAL A 364 14.02 -3.41 17.59
C VAL A 364 14.58 -3.38 19.00
N SER A 365 15.81 -2.92 19.16
CA SER A 365 16.43 -2.74 20.47
C SER A 365 17.03 -1.36 20.66
N LEU A 366 16.94 -0.85 21.88
CA LEU A 366 17.63 0.33 22.37
C LEU A 366 18.51 -0.06 23.54
N GLN A 367 19.80 0.14 23.40
CA GLN A 367 20.75 0.12 24.52
C GLN A 367 21.05 1.53 24.97
N THR A 368 20.87 1.81 26.25
CA THR A 368 21.32 3.05 26.88
C THR A 368 22.46 2.76 27.85
N LYS A 369 23.47 3.66 27.89
CA LYS A 369 24.63 3.54 28.79
C LYS A 369 24.86 4.83 29.54
N ARG A 370 25.21 4.71 30.81
CA ARG A 370 25.66 5.83 31.67
C ARG A 370 26.82 5.37 32.55
N GLY A 371 28.03 5.81 32.22
CA GLY A 371 29.26 5.30 32.86
C GLY A 371 29.40 3.79 32.63
N THR A 372 29.51 3.02 33.71
CA THR A 372 29.61 1.56 33.65
C THR A 372 28.24 0.81 33.60
N ARG A 373 27.14 1.53 33.82
CA ARG A 373 25.80 0.94 33.77
C ARG A 373 25.24 0.94 32.36
N SER A 374 24.56 -0.11 32.01
CA SER A 374 23.81 -0.19 30.76
C SER A 374 22.48 -0.91 30.98
N HIS A 375 21.46 -0.52 30.21
CA HIS A 375 20.20 -1.22 30.14
C HIS A 375 19.82 -1.40 28.67
N VAL A 376 19.14 -2.49 28.32
CA VAL A 376 18.64 -2.77 26.98
C VAL A 376 17.14 -2.98 27.07
N PHE A 377 16.42 -2.31 26.18
CA PHE A 377 15.00 -2.59 25.93
C PHE A 377 14.87 -3.13 24.52
N GLU A 378 14.21 -4.27 24.37
CA GLU A 378 14.02 -4.97 23.12
C GLU A 378 12.55 -5.35 22.97
N THR A 379 11.99 -5.12 21.79
CA THR A 379 10.61 -5.49 21.49
C THR A 379 10.43 -5.77 20.00
N VAL A 380 9.31 -6.41 19.64
CA VAL A 380 8.91 -6.60 18.25
C VAL A 380 8.01 -5.43 17.82
N VAL A 381 8.44 -4.70 16.80
CA VAL A 381 7.68 -3.59 16.21
C VAL A 381 7.10 -4.06 14.89
N HIS A 382 5.78 -4.02 14.79
CA HIS A 382 5.07 -4.25 13.53
C HIS A 382 5.14 -3.01 12.65
N VAL A 383 5.63 -3.16 11.43
CA VAL A 383 5.79 -2.08 10.45
C VAL A 383 4.89 -2.38 9.26
N ASP A 384 3.93 -1.51 9.03
CA ASP A 384 3.05 -1.55 7.86
C ASP A 384 2.55 -0.13 7.55
N ARG A 385 1.84 0.03 6.43
CA ARG A 385 1.22 1.30 6.04
C ARG A 385 0.22 1.79 7.09
N ASP A 386 0.06 3.09 7.17
CA ASP A 386 -1.01 3.66 7.97
C ASP A 386 -2.34 3.58 7.20
N TRP A 387 -3.26 2.75 7.68
CA TRP A 387 -4.58 2.56 7.08
C TRP A 387 -5.41 3.85 6.98
N ARG A 388 -5.03 4.90 7.71
CA ARG A 388 -5.68 6.23 7.67
C ARG A 388 -5.24 7.05 6.47
N VAL A 389 -4.09 6.73 5.87
CA VAL A 389 -3.59 7.38 4.66
C VAL A 389 -4.40 6.87 3.47
N GLN A 390 -5.27 7.70 2.91
CA GLN A 390 -6.20 7.31 1.86
C GLN A 390 -5.98 8.08 0.54
N THR A 391 -5.22 9.15 0.56
CA THR A 391 -4.98 10.01 -0.60
C THR A 391 -3.50 10.14 -0.93
N ARG A 392 -3.19 10.40 -2.21
CA ARG A 392 -1.80 10.62 -2.66
C ARG A 392 -1.16 11.87 -2.03
N ASP A 393 -1.97 12.85 -1.65
CA ASP A 393 -1.47 14.10 -1.04
C ASP A 393 -0.94 13.89 0.39
N GLU A 394 -1.28 12.76 1.01
CA GLU A 394 -0.82 12.36 2.35
C GLU A 394 0.47 11.51 2.31
N ILE A 395 0.98 11.21 1.11
CA ILE A 395 2.12 10.33 0.91
C ILE A 395 3.39 11.16 0.71
N ASP A 396 4.45 10.75 1.36
CA ASP A 396 5.77 11.36 1.21
C ASP A 396 6.37 11.13 -0.19
N ALA A 397 7.24 12.02 -0.63
CA ALA A 397 7.96 11.81 -1.87
C ALA A 397 8.97 10.64 -1.75
N ALA A 398 8.89 9.67 -2.66
CA ALA A 398 9.81 8.52 -2.68
C ALA A 398 11.30 8.92 -2.75
N ALA A 399 11.61 10.06 -3.35
CA ALA A 399 12.98 10.61 -3.40
C ALA A 399 13.57 10.93 -2.03
N ASP A 400 12.74 11.29 -1.03
CA ASP A 400 13.20 11.55 0.34
C ASP A 400 13.60 10.26 1.03
N TYR A 401 12.85 9.19 0.79
CA TYR A 401 13.16 7.84 1.26
C TYR A 401 14.42 7.29 0.61
N ALA A 402 14.59 7.47 -0.69
CA ALA A 402 15.80 7.09 -1.40
C ALA A 402 17.05 7.80 -0.85
N ARG A 403 16.96 9.09 -0.45
CA ARG A 403 18.07 9.79 0.20
C ARG A 403 18.44 9.19 1.55
N THR A 404 17.45 8.82 2.36
CA THR A 404 17.67 8.16 3.65
C THR A 404 18.32 6.79 3.48
N VAL A 405 17.73 5.95 2.61
CA VAL A 405 18.22 4.59 2.34
C VAL A 405 19.60 4.57 1.70
N ALA A 406 19.95 5.62 0.95
CA ALA A 406 21.28 5.77 0.37
C ALA A 406 22.42 5.92 1.42
N ALA A 407 22.08 6.30 2.64
CA ALA A 407 23.03 6.38 3.76
C ALA A 407 23.15 5.05 4.53
N TYR A 408 22.33 4.03 4.20
CA TYR A 408 22.39 2.74 4.88
C TYR A 408 23.62 1.93 4.49
N ASP A 409 24.06 1.06 5.39
CA ASP A 409 25.02 0.01 5.06
C ASP A 409 24.31 -1.09 4.26
N LEU A 410 24.32 -0.96 2.93
CA LEU A 410 23.64 -1.88 2.02
C LEU A 410 24.11 -3.32 2.19
N ALA A 411 25.33 -3.57 2.68
CA ALA A 411 25.85 -4.91 2.90
C ALA A 411 25.14 -5.63 4.05
N LYS A 412 24.57 -4.89 4.99
CA LYS A 412 23.83 -5.42 6.14
C LYS A 412 22.36 -5.68 5.85
N LEU A 413 21.77 -5.04 4.82
CA LEU A 413 20.41 -5.34 4.42
C LEU A 413 20.30 -6.81 4.00
N ASP A 414 19.21 -7.47 4.33
CA ASP A 414 18.91 -8.78 3.76
C ASP A 414 18.69 -8.71 2.23
N THR A 415 18.53 -9.83 1.59
CA THR A 415 18.43 -9.87 0.13
C THR A 415 17.16 -9.20 -0.38
N ARG A 416 16.03 -9.36 0.35
CA ARG A 416 14.72 -8.76 0.01
C ARG A 416 14.80 -7.23 0.14
N ASN A 417 15.29 -6.73 1.27
CA ASN A 417 15.44 -5.29 1.51
C ASN A 417 16.44 -4.65 0.53
N LEU A 418 17.50 -5.38 0.17
CA LEU A 418 18.46 -4.92 -0.83
C LEU A 418 17.80 -4.77 -2.22
N ALA A 419 16.92 -5.70 -2.61
CA ALA A 419 16.16 -5.62 -3.85
C ALA A 419 15.21 -4.41 -3.85
N LEU A 420 14.50 -4.19 -2.75
CA LEU A 420 13.60 -3.05 -2.59
C LEU A 420 14.35 -1.71 -2.60
N ALA A 421 15.58 -1.66 -2.05
CA ALA A 421 16.43 -0.49 -2.16
C ALA A 421 16.82 -0.20 -3.62
N VAL A 422 17.19 -1.23 -4.38
CA VAL A 422 17.50 -1.09 -5.82
C VAL A 422 16.28 -0.55 -6.58
N ASP A 423 15.10 -1.09 -6.30
CA ASP A 423 13.84 -0.66 -6.94
C ASP A 423 13.53 0.83 -6.62
N LEU A 424 13.64 1.21 -5.34
CA LEU A 424 13.46 2.60 -4.90
C LEU A 424 14.46 3.55 -5.58
N PHE A 425 15.75 3.17 -5.68
CA PHE A 425 16.77 4.00 -6.34
C PHE A 425 16.51 4.14 -7.83
N ALA A 426 16.03 3.11 -8.50
CA ALA A 426 15.67 3.16 -9.90
C ALA A 426 14.45 4.05 -10.13
N HIS A 427 13.38 3.86 -9.34
CA HIS A 427 12.17 4.68 -9.43
C HIS A 427 12.48 6.18 -9.27
N THR A 428 13.33 6.53 -8.32
CA THR A 428 13.66 7.93 -8.03
C THR A 428 14.75 8.50 -8.94
N LYS A 429 15.25 7.74 -9.93
CA LYS A 429 16.34 8.11 -10.85
C LYS A 429 17.61 8.59 -10.12
N THR A 430 17.73 8.23 -8.85
CA THR A 430 18.84 8.63 -8.00
C THR A 430 19.88 7.52 -7.92
N ARG A 431 21.13 7.87 -8.29
CA ARG A 431 22.35 7.13 -7.91
C ARG A 431 22.58 5.78 -8.61
N LYS A 432 22.79 5.81 -9.92
CA LYS A 432 23.25 4.65 -10.74
C LYS A 432 24.36 3.82 -10.05
N ALA A 433 25.28 4.48 -9.33
CA ALA A 433 26.36 3.80 -8.60
C ALA A 433 25.88 2.90 -7.45
N LEU A 434 24.80 3.30 -6.73
CA LEU A 434 24.24 2.48 -5.66
C LEU A 434 23.49 1.26 -6.19
N ILE A 435 22.83 1.40 -7.33
CA ILE A 435 22.19 0.27 -8.02
C ILE A 435 23.26 -0.76 -8.39
N ALA A 436 24.36 -0.33 -9.01
CA ALA A 436 25.46 -1.21 -9.36
C ALA A 436 26.10 -1.87 -8.14
N ALA A 437 26.34 -1.11 -7.05
CA ALA A 437 26.91 -1.65 -5.81
C ALA A 437 25.98 -2.68 -5.13
N ALA A 438 24.69 -2.37 -5.02
CA ALA A 438 23.70 -3.29 -4.46
C ALA A 438 23.59 -4.59 -5.25
N THR A 439 23.66 -4.49 -6.59
CA THR A 439 23.72 -5.64 -7.48
C THR A 439 24.87 -6.58 -7.18
N GLU A 440 26.07 -6.03 -7.14
CA GLU A 440 27.27 -6.83 -6.86
C GLU A 440 27.18 -7.52 -5.48
N LEU A 441 26.55 -6.89 -4.50
CA LEU A 441 26.29 -7.50 -3.20
C LEU A 441 25.38 -8.73 -3.34
N VAL A 442 24.27 -8.63 -4.08
CA VAL A 442 23.37 -9.77 -4.32
C VAL A 442 24.08 -10.93 -5.00
N PHE A 443 24.85 -10.63 -6.06
CA PHE A 443 25.59 -11.68 -6.79
C PHE A 443 26.74 -12.30 -5.99
N LYS A 444 27.27 -11.63 -4.97
CA LYS A 444 28.31 -12.20 -4.08
C LYS A 444 27.74 -13.05 -2.95
N ARG A 445 26.47 -12.91 -2.60
CA ARG A 445 25.86 -13.68 -1.49
C ARG A 445 25.74 -15.15 -1.83
N LYS A 446 26.07 -15.99 -0.83
CA LYS A 446 25.88 -17.45 -0.87
C LYS A 446 24.61 -17.81 -0.08
N GLY A 447 23.96 -18.91 -0.48
CA GLY A 447 22.81 -19.44 0.25
C GLY A 447 21.49 -18.68 0.01
N VAL A 448 21.44 -17.76 -0.97
CA VAL A 448 20.20 -17.09 -1.39
C VAL A 448 19.35 -18.11 -2.16
N GLU A 449 18.05 -18.14 -1.89
CA GLU A 449 17.13 -19.00 -2.62
C GLU A 449 17.10 -18.66 -4.12
N GLU A 450 17.04 -19.71 -4.94
CA GLU A 450 17.06 -19.57 -6.40
C GLU A 450 15.94 -18.64 -6.93
N LYS A 451 14.78 -18.64 -6.26
CA LYS A 451 13.66 -17.75 -6.59
C LYS A 451 14.04 -16.27 -6.39
N GLU A 452 14.63 -15.97 -5.25
CA GLU A 452 15.08 -14.61 -4.92
C GLU A 452 16.20 -14.14 -5.86
N VAL A 453 17.17 -15.03 -6.17
CA VAL A 453 18.23 -14.73 -7.13
C VAL A 453 17.66 -14.33 -8.49
N LEU A 454 16.65 -15.07 -8.96
CA LEU A 454 15.99 -14.76 -10.23
C LEU A 454 15.23 -13.41 -10.16
N GLU A 455 14.39 -13.23 -9.15
CA GLU A 455 13.57 -12.01 -8.98
C GLU A 455 14.45 -10.75 -8.92
N ILE A 456 15.49 -10.78 -8.09
CA ILE A 456 16.42 -9.66 -7.93
C ILE A 456 17.21 -9.41 -9.22
N GLY A 457 17.70 -10.45 -9.85
CA GLY A 457 18.45 -10.31 -11.08
C GLY A 457 17.61 -9.79 -12.25
N LEU A 458 16.34 -10.18 -12.35
CA LEU A 458 15.42 -9.65 -13.36
C LEU A 458 15.06 -8.19 -13.06
N LEU A 459 14.81 -7.85 -11.79
CA LEU A 459 14.57 -6.47 -11.37
C LEU A 459 15.75 -5.58 -11.73
N LEU A 460 16.97 -6.05 -11.49
CA LEU A 460 18.17 -5.35 -11.87
C LEU A 460 18.29 -5.18 -13.38
N ALA A 461 18.10 -6.27 -14.15
CA ALA A 461 18.14 -6.19 -15.60
C ALA A 461 17.12 -5.18 -16.13
N GLN A 462 15.92 -5.13 -15.52
CA GLN A 462 14.91 -4.13 -15.84
C GLN A 462 15.37 -2.71 -15.51
N ASN A 463 15.99 -2.49 -14.36
CA ASN A 463 16.50 -1.18 -13.97
C ASN A 463 17.64 -0.70 -14.87
N LEU A 464 18.50 -1.63 -15.32
CA LEU A 464 19.54 -1.31 -16.30
C LEU A 464 18.96 -0.97 -17.67
N ARG A 465 17.86 -1.64 -18.09
CA ARG A 465 17.12 -1.30 -19.31
C ARG A 465 16.57 0.13 -19.24
N THR A 466 15.90 0.45 -18.14
CA THR A 466 15.35 1.80 -17.89
C THR A 466 16.45 2.88 -17.89
N ALA A 467 17.65 2.53 -17.45
CA ALA A 467 18.82 3.40 -17.49
C ALA A 467 19.55 3.40 -18.86
N GLU A 468 18.97 2.76 -19.89
CA GLU A 468 19.54 2.57 -21.24
C GLU A 468 20.89 1.84 -21.25
N GLN A 469 21.19 1.10 -20.18
CA GLN A 469 22.40 0.28 -20.04
C GLN A 469 22.13 -1.17 -20.52
N TYR A 470 21.69 -1.30 -21.76
CA TYR A 470 21.16 -2.56 -22.31
C TYR A 470 22.17 -3.71 -22.29
N GLN A 471 23.46 -3.43 -22.60
CA GLN A 471 24.51 -4.44 -22.55
C GLN A 471 24.77 -4.96 -21.12
N ASP A 472 24.63 -4.08 -20.12
CA ASP A 472 24.74 -4.48 -18.70
C ASP A 472 23.53 -5.30 -18.26
N ALA A 473 22.34 -4.98 -18.75
CA ALA A 473 21.14 -5.76 -18.55
C ALA A 473 21.28 -7.20 -19.13
N ILE A 474 21.80 -7.31 -20.36
CA ILE A 474 22.10 -8.61 -20.99
C ILE A 474 23.12 -9.38 -20.14
N ARG A 475 24.26 -8.75 -19.79
CA ARG A 475 25.27 -9.39 -18.92
C ARG A 475 24.69 -9.83 -17.58
N THR A 476 23.75 -9.11 -17.02
CA THR A 476 23.06 -9.50 -15.80
C THR A 476 22.27 -10.79 -16.00
N CYS A 477 21.48 -10.89 -17.07
CA CYS A 477 20.74 -12.11 -17.41
C CYS A 477 21.69 -13.31 -17.70
N GLU A 478 22.81 -13.08 -18.37
CA GLU A 478 23.83 -14.10 -18.63
C GLU A 478 24.47 -14.60 -17.32
N ARG A 479 24.69 -13.71 -16.33
CA ARG A 479 25.21 -14.10 -15.00
C ARG A 479 24.18 -14.82 -14.15
N LEU A 480 22.89 -14.63 -14.40
CA LEU A 480 21.81 -15.32 -13.70
C LEU A 480 21.68 -16.77 -14.13
N GLU A 481 21.67 -17.05 -15.43
CA GLU A 481 21.37 -18.37 -16.00
C GLU A 481 22.17 -19.52 -15.34
N PRO A 482 23.52 -19.43 -15.15
CA PRO A 482 24.30 -20.50 -14.52
C PRO A 482 24.03 -20.65 -13.01
N ARG A 483 23.47 -19.68 -12.34
CA ARG A 483 23.15 -19.71 -10.90
C ARG A 483 21.81 -20.36 -10.59
N LEU A 484 20.98 -20.55 -11.60
CA LEU A 484 19.66 -21.14 -11.48
C LEU A 484 19.77 -22.65 -11.75
N GLN A 485 18.92 -23.44 -11.12
CA GLN A 485 18.88 -24.90 -11.28
C GLN A 485 17.67 -25.34 -12.08
N ARG A 486 16.51 -24.74 -11.79
CA ARG A 486 15.25 -25.06 -12.47
C ARG A 486 15.28 -24.55 -13.91
N ARG A 487 14.84 -25.44 -14.83
CA ARG A 487 14.87 -25.16 -16.28
C ARG A 487 13.99 -23.98 -16.69
N ASP A 488 12.80 -23.86 -16.09
CA ASP A 488 11.91 -22.72 -16.31
C ASP A 488 12.56 -21.38 -15.93
N ARG A 489 13.24 -21.34 -14.77
CA ARG A 489 13.94 -20.15 -14.31
C ARG A 489 15.13 -19.77 -15.19
N LYS A 490 15.90 -20.75 -15.66
CA LYS A 490 16.97 -20.54 -16.65
C LYS A 490 16.39 -19.98 -17.95
N ALA A 491 15.32 -20.58 -18.43
CA ALA A 491 14.65 -20.13 -19.64
C ALA A 491 14.12 -18.69 -19.50
N THR A 492 13.62 -18.32 -18.31
CA THR A 492 13.17 -16.94 -18.02
C THR A 492 14.31 -15.94 -18.22
N ALA A 493 15.50 -16.19 -17.66
CA ALA A 493 16.66 -15.32 -17.86
C ALA A 493 17.09 -15.26 -19.35
N ALA A 494 17.06 -16.38 -20.05
CA ALA A 494 17.43 -16.45 -21.46
C ALA A 494 16.43 -15.74 -22.39
N VAL A 495 15.13 -15.83 -22.12
CA VAL A 495 14.08 -15.10 -22.89
C VAL A 495 14.25 -13.60 -22.70
N ARG A 496 14.59 -13.13 -21.52
CA ARG A 496 14.79 -11.71 -21.25
C ARG A 496 15.92 -11.10 -22.11
N ILE A 497 16.99 -11.87 -22.41
CA ILE A 497 18.04 -11.44 -23.34
C ILE A 497 17.43 -11.18 -24.71
N GLY A 498 16.61 -12.10 -25.23
CA GLY A 498 15.94 -11.94 -26.52
C GLY A 498 15.03 -10.69 -26.55
N GLU A 499 14.35 -10.38 -25.45
CA GLU A 499 13.50 -9.18 -25.37
C GLU A 499 14.31 -7.88 -25.40
N ILE A 500 15.41 -7.80 -24.67
CA ILE A 500 16.31 -6.62 -24.68
C ILE A 500 16.86 -6.40 -26.09
N LEU A 501 17.34 -7.46 -26.73
CA LEU A 501 17.85 -7.38 -28.10
C LEU A 501 16.79 -6.94 -29.11
N LEU A 502 15.56 -7.45 -28.97
CA LEU A 502 14.45 -7.15 -29.87
C LEU A 502 13.93 -5.72 -29.70
N ARG A 503 13.61 -5.34 -28.45
CA ARG A 503 12.80 -4.14 -28.16
C ARG A 503 13.64 -2.90 -27.91
N ASP A 504 14.81 -3.08 -27.26
CA ASP A 504 15.62 -1.96 -26.80
C ASP A 504 16.77 -1.67 -27.79
N LEU A 505 17.39 -2.72 -28.32
CA LEU A 505 18.53 -2.60 -29.24
C LEU A 505 18.15 -2.72 -30.71
N HIS A 506 16.96 -3.24 -31.02
CA HIS A 506 16.50 -3.52 -32.40
C HIS A 506 17.47 -4.44 -33.19
N GLU A 507 18.20 -5.29 -32.47
CA GLU A 507 19.15 -6.26 -33.04
C GLU A 507 18.41 -7.56 -33.40
N TYR A 508 17.60 -7.53 -34.46
CA TYR A 508 16.67 -8.60 -34.83
C TYR A 508 17.32 -9.97 -35.02
N ASP A 509 18.49 -10.03 -35.63
CA ASP A 509 19.19 -11.30 -35.87
C ASP A 509 19.76 -11.88 -34.60
N ALA A 510 20.29 -11.04 -33.70
CA ALA A 510 20.75 -11.46 -32.38
C ALA A 510 19.57 -11.90 -31.49
N ALA A 511 18.45 -11.17 -31.53
CA ALA A 511 17.23 -11.51 -30.82
C ALA A 511 16.65 -12.86 -31.28
N GLU A 512 16.58 -13.09 -32.59
CA GLU A 512 16.13 -14.36 -33.16
C GLU A 512 17.01 -15.51 -32.70
N LYS A 513 18.31 -15.34 -32.74
CA LYS A 513 19.28 -16.35 -32.24
C LYS A 513 19.05 -16.66 -30.76
N ALA A 514 18.83 -15.63 -29.95
CA ALA A 514 18.54 -15.79 -28.52
C ALA A 514 17.24 -16.58 -28.30
N TYR A 515 16.15 -16.22 -28.98
CA TYR A 515 14.88 -16.95 -28.85
C TYR A 515 14.96 -18.37 -29.39
N ARG A 516 15.61 -18.62 -30.51
CA ARG A 516 15.80 -19.98 -31.04
C ARG A 516 16.62 -20.84 -30.09
N ARG A 517 17.67 -20.30 -29.46
CA ARG A 517 18.41 -20.99 -28.39
C ARG A 517 17.47 -21.42 -27.24
N VAL A 518 16.52 -20.56 -26.83
CA VAL A 518 15.54 -20.93 -25.82
C VAL A 518 14.66 -22.08 -26.29
N LEU A 519 14.12 -22.00 -27.51
CA LEU A 519 13.27 -23.03 -28.09
C LEU A 519 13.97 -24.39 -28.21
N GLU A 520 15.26 -24.40 -28.58
CA GLU A 520 16.06 -25.61 -28.70
C GLU A 520 16.47 -26.19 -27.33
N THR A 521 17.01 -25.32 -26.45
CA THR A 521 17.57 -25.75 -25.16
C THR A 521 16.50 -26.24 -24.19
N TYR A 522 15.33 -25.59 -24.18
CA TYR A 522 14.28 -25.83 -23.20
C TYR A 522 13.06 -26.56 -23.78
N ALA A 523 13.12 -27.07 -25.01
CA ALA A 523 12.04 -27.78 -25.68
C ALA A 523 11.44 -28.93 -24.87
N ARG A 524 12.21 -29.57 -23.98
CA ARG A 524 11.79 -30.67 -23.12
C ARG A 524 11.79 -30.22 -21.66
N GLY A 525 10.62 -30.17 -21.03
CA GLY A 525 10.44 -30.12 -19.58
C GLY A 525 10.31 -28.72 -18.95
N GLY A 526 9.08 -28.30 -18.69
CA GLY A 526 8.75 -27.36 -17.62
C GLY A 526 8.80 -25.85 -17.94
N ALA A 527 9.30 -25.44 -19.12
CA ALA A 527 9.46 -24.01 -19.49
C ALA A 527 8.39 -23.55 -20.52
N ALA A 528 7.15 -24.01 -20.38
CA ALA A 528 6.10 -23.75 -21.36
C ALA A 528 5.80 -22.24 -21.56
N SER A 529 5.78 -21.47 -20.49
CA SER A 529 5.56 -20.01 -20.55
C SER A 529 6.67 -19.30 -21.32
N GLU A 530 7.92 -19.68 -21.07
CA GLU A 530 9.10 -19.09 -21.70
C GLU A 530 9.20 -19.48 -23.17
N MET A 531 8.89 -20.74 -23.50
CA MET A 531 8.80 -21.17 -24.89
C MET A 531 7.69 -20.43 -25.65
N ARG A 532 6.51 -20.21 -25.03
CA ARG A 532 5.47 -19.37 -25.60
C ARG A 532 5.97 -17.96 -25.89
N ARG A 533 6.67 -17.33 -24.93
CA ARG A 533 7.28 -15.99 -25.13
C ARG A 533 8.32 -15.99 -26.26
N ALA A 534 9.16 -17.00 -26.30
CA ALA A 534 10.16 -17.11 -27.35
C ALA A 534 9.54 -17.25 -28.75
N HIS A 535 8.48 -18.06 -28.92
CA HIS A 535 7.73 -18.13 -30.17
C HIS A 535 7.08 -16.81 -30.54
N VAL A 536 6.50 -16.09 -29.57
CA VAL A 536 5.94 -14.75 -29.80
C VAL A 536 7.03 -13.78 -30.23
N GLY A 537 8.21 -13.81 -29.57
CA GLY A 537 9.36 -12.99 -29.96
C GLY A 537 9.83 -13.26 -31.39
N VAL A 538 9.93 -14.52 -31.80
CA VAL A 538 10.22 -14.91 -33.19
C VAL A 538 9.16 -14.37 -34.15
N GLY A 539 7.88 -14.49 -33.78
CA GLY A 539 6.77 -13.93 -34.57
C GLY A 539 6.84 -12.41 -34.73
N ASP A 540 7.19 -11.70 -33.65
CA ASP A 540 7.38 -10.25 -33.67
C ASP A 540 8.53 -9.84 -34.63
N ILE A 541 9.63 -10.58 -34.61
CA ILE A 541 10.78 -10.35 -35.52
C ILE A 541 10.37 -10.57 -36.97
N GLU A 542 9.71 -11.69 -37.30
CA GLU A 542 9.31 -12.01 -38.65
C GLU A 542 8.23 -11.01 -39.15
N ARG A 543 7.34 -10.57 -38.28
CA ARG A 543 6.38 -9.49 -38.57
C ARG A 543 7.12 -8.20 -38.95
N HIS A 544 8.14 -7.82 -38.15
CA HIS A 544 8.93 -6.62 -38.40
C HIS A 544 9.70 -6.70 -39.75
N ARG A 545 10.13 -7.90 -40.14
CA ARG A 545 10.75 -8.17 -41.43
C ARG A 545 9.77 -8.19 -42.61
N GLY A 546 8.45 -7.99 -42.34
CA GLY A 546 7.39 -8.07 -43.35
C GLY A 546 7.01 -9.48 -43.78
N LYS A 547 7.48 -10.51 -43.09
CA LYS A 547 7.23 -11.91 -43.36
C LYS A 547 5.98 -12.42 -42.62
N GLY A 548 4.80 -12.01 -43.06
CA GLY A 548 3.54 -12.28 -42.37
C GLY A 548 3.19 -13.75 -42.18
N GLU A 549 3.56 -14.63 -43.15
CA GLU A 549 3.29 -16.08 -43.02
C GLU A 549 4.17 -16.72 -41.93
N GLU A 550 5.43 -16.39 -41.87
CA GLU A 550 6.37 -16.85 -40.87
C GLU A 550 5.97 -16.35 -39.48
N ALA A 551 5.54 -15.10 -39.40
CA ALA A 551 5.02 -14.54 -38.14
C ALA A 551 3.77 -15.32 -37.66
N ARG A 552 2.82 -15.59 -38.54
CA ARG A 552 1.61 -16.41 -38.23
C ARG A 552 1.98 -17.82 -37.77
N LYS A 553 2.93 -18.46 -38.42
CA LYS A 553 3.43 -19.79 -38.00
C LYS A 553 3.98 -19.76 -36.56
N ALA A 554 4.80 -18.76 -36.24
CA ALA A 554 5.38 -18.59 -34.90
C ALA A 554 4.29 -18.30 -33.84
N TYR A 555 3.32 -17.43 -34.11
CA TYR A 555 2.20 -17.16 -33.20
C TYR A 555 1.29 -18.37 -33.02
N THR A 556 1.06 -19.16 -34.08
CA THR A 556 0.29 -20.42 -33.98
C THR A 556 1.03 -21.44 -33.10
N ALA A 557 2.35 -21.55 -33.25
CA ALA A 557 3.15 -22.38 -32.37
C ALA A 557 3.08 -21.92 -30.90
N ALA A 558 3.11 -20.60 -30.66
CA ALA A 558 2.92 -20.06 -29.31
C ALA A 558 1.56 -20.41 -28.71
N ARG A 559 0.49 -20.33 -29.48
CA ARG A 559 -0.87 -20.69 -29.02
C ARG A 559 -1.04 -22.19 -28.75
N ALA A 560 -0.33 -23.05 -29.46
CA ALA A 560 -0.35 -24.50 -29.28
C ALA A 560 0.30 -24.96 -27.97
N ILE A 561 1.14 -24.14 -27.32
CA ILE A 561 1.77 -24.46 -26.07
C ILE A 561 0.75 -24.35 -24.93
N ALA A 562 0.44 -25.48 -24.28
CA ALA A 562 -0.41 -25.49 -23.09
C ALA A 562 0.35 -24.87 -21.89
N VAL A 563 -0.21 -23.83 -21.32
CA VAL A 563 0.26 -23.21 -20.05
C VAL A 563 -0.89 -23.32 -19.05
N ALA A 564 -0.58 -23.52 -17.78
CA ALA A 564 -1.60 -23.58 -16.73
C ALA A 564 -2.52 -22.37 -16.81
N PRO A 565 -3.85 -22.57 -16.96
CA PRO A 565 -4.79 -21.47 -17.10
C PRO A 565 -4.85 -20.66 -15.80
N ARG A 566 -4.74 -19.34 -15.91
CA ARG A 566 -5.14 -18.44 -14.83
C ARG A 566 -6.68 -18.33 -14.81
N PRO A 567 -7.32 -18.10 -13.65
CA PRO A 567 -8.74 -17.81 -13.63
C PRO A 567 -9.05 -16.60 -14.53
N PRO A 568 -9.99 -16.73 -15.51
CA PRO A 568 -10.25 -15.68 -16.51
C PRO A 568 -10.57 -14.30 -15.89
N LYS A 569 -11.27 -14.27 -14.76
CA LYS A 569 -11.54 -13.03 -14.02
C LYS A 569 -10.28 -12.37 -13.50
N MET A 570 -9.30 -13.12 -12.98
CA MET A 570 -8.05 -12.58 -12.49
C MET A 570 -7.17 -12.05 -13.63
N GLU A 571 -7.14 -12.74 -14.77
CA GLU A 571 -6.42 -12.28 -15.96
C GLU A 571 -7.00 -10.96 -16.49
N ALA A 572 -8.33 -10.87 -16.64
CA ALA A 572 -8.99 -9.64 -17.09
C ALA A 572 -8.77 -8.46 -16.12
N VAL A 573 -8.82 -8.70 -14.79
CA VAL A 573 -8.55 -7.68 -13.78
C VAL A 573 -7.12 -7.20 -13.87
N ARG A 574 -6.13 -8.10 -14.00
CA ARG A 574 -4.72 -7.74 -14.11
C ARG A 574 -4.43 -6.96 -15.37
N ILE A 575 -4.93 -7.41 -16.51
CA ILE A 575 -4.81 -6.69 -17.79
C ILE A 575 -5.44 -5.28 -17.68
N GLY A 576 -6.62 -5.17 -17.08
CA GLY A 576 -7.28 -3.88 -16.86
C GLY A 576 -6.48 -2.95 -15.94
N THR A 577 -5.81 -3.50 -14.94
CA THR A 577 -4.92 -2.73 -14.04
C THR A 577 -3.71 -2.21 -14.79
N LEU A 578 -3.03 -3.06 -15.57
CA LEU A 578 -1.87 -2.67 -16.37
C LEU A 578 -2.25 -1.61 -17.42
N ALA A 579 -3.39 -1.78 -18.11
CA ALA A 579 -3.89 -0.80 -19.06
C ALA A 579 -4.12 0.57 -18.41
N ARG A 580 -4.73 0.60 -17.23
CA ARG A 580 -4.98 1.83 -16.48
C ARG A 580 -3.65 2.53 -16.09
N TYR A 581 -2.65 1.80 -15.63
CA TYR A 581 -1.34 2.37 -15.31
C TYR A 581 -0.68 2.97 -16.56
N VAL A 582 -0.71 2.27 -17.70
CA VAL A 582 -0.20 2.82 -18.97
C VAL A 582 -0.90 4.13 -19.32
N GLU A 583 -2.23 4.20 -19.23
CA GLU A 583 -3.00 5.42 -19.52
C GLU A 583 -2.68 6.56 -18.54
N GLU A 584 -2.53 6.25 -17.25
CA GLU A 584 -2.21 7.22 -16.21
C GLU A 584 -0.84 7.83 -16.43
N TYR A 585 0.21 7.02 -16.57
CA TYR A 585 1.57 7.49 -16.78
C TYR A 585 1.75 8.18 -18.16
N THR A 586 1.03 7.73 -19.19
CA THR A 586 1.00 8.44 -20.49
C THR A 586 0.41 9.86 -20.33
N ARG A 587 -0.62 10.03 -19.50
CA ARG A 587 -1.23 11.35 -19.22
C ARG A 587 -0.29 12.24 -18.40
N GLU A 588 0.43 11.66 -17.44
CA GLU A 588 1.43 12.33 -16.61
C GLU A 588 2.75 12.61 -17.36
N GLN A 589 2.86 12.16 -18.62
CA GLN A 589 4.07 12.25 -19.46
C GLN A 589 5.28 11.52 -18.86
N ASP A 590 5.03 10.53 -18.03
CA ASP A 590 6.06 9.63 -17.51
C ASP A 590 6.19 8.40 -18.41
N TRP A 591 6.95 8.58 -19.49
CA TRP A 591 7.11 7.58 -20.54
C TRP A 591 7.78 6.31 -20.03
N GLU A 592 8.70 6.47 -19.10
CA GLU A 592 9.45 5.36 -18.51
C GLU A 592 8.51 4.35 -17.84
N TRP A 593 7.60 4.84 -17.00
CA TRP A 593 6.63 3.98 -16.34
C TRP A 593 5.51 3.49 -17.27
N ALA A 594 5.11 4.31 -18.24
CA ALA A 594 4.15 3.87 -19.25
C ALA A 594 4.69 2.66 -20.03
N PHE A 595 5.95 2.72 -20.49
CA PHE A 595 6.59 1.61 -21.21
C PHE A 595 6.94 0.43 -20.30
N HIS A 596 7.29 0.67 -19.05
CA HIS A 596 7.48 -0.38 -18.05
C HIS A 596 6.23 -1.29 -17.93
N TYR A 597 5.05 -0.70 -17.76
CA TYR A 597 3.81 -1.47 -17.68
C TYR A 597 3.37 -2.13 -18.98
N LEU A 598 3.70 -1.55 -20.12
CA LEU A 598 3.53 -2.19 -21.42
C LEU A 598 4.42 -3.43 -21.55
N ASP A 599 5.64 -3.36 -21.06
CA ASP A 599 6.59 -4.49 -21.07
C ASP A 599 6.15 -5.58 -20.09
N GLU A 600 5.67 -5.20 -18.90
CA GLU A 600 5.11 -6.13 -17.93
C GLU A 600 3.88 -6.86 -18.50
N TRP A 601 2.97 -6.13 -19.16
CA TRP A 601 1.84 -6.73 -19.86
C TRP A 601 2.26 -7.73 -20.92
N ALA A 602 3.18 -7.35 -21.81
CA ALA A 602 3.67 -8.24 -22.84
C ALA A 602 4.42 -9.46 -22.29
N TRP A 603 5.04 -9.31 -21.11
CA TRP A 603 5.69 -10.40 -20.39
C TRP A 603 4.70 -11.35 -19.75
N GLU A 604 3.73 -10.83 -19.00
CA GLU A 604 2.74 -11.65 -18.31
C GLU A 604 1.74 -12.31 -19.28
N PHE A 605 1.30 -11.57 -20.30
CA PHE A 605 0.24 -11.99 -21.24
C PHE A 605 0.70 -11.84 -22.70
N PRO A 606 1.68 -12.62 -23.14
CA PRO A 606 2.31 -12.41 -24.45
C PRO A 606 1.35 -12.59 -25.63
N LEU A 607 0.27 -13.36 -25.48
CA LEU A 607 -0.76 -13.52 -26.51
C LEU A 607 -1.82 -12.43 -26.48
N ALA A 608 -2.16 -11.88 -25.32
CA ALA A 608 -3.17 -10.82 -25.19
C ALA A 608 -2.77 -9.54 -25.92
N LYS A 609 -1.46 -9.24 -26.05
CA LYS A 609 -1.00 -8.09 -26.84
C LYS A 609 -1.38 -8.19 -28.32
N LEU A 610 -1.57 -9.42 -28.84
CA LEU A 610 -1.94 -9.64 -30.23
C LEU A 610 -3.43 -9.30 -30.53
N GLU A 611 -4.23 -9.08 -29.49
CA GLU A 611 -5.64 -8.69 -29.62
C GLU A 611 -5.82 -7.21 -29.99
N GLY A 612 -4.80 -6.36 -29.75
CA GLY A 612 -4.72 -4.98 -30.22
C GLY A 612 -4.83 -3.92 -29.14
N HIS A 613 -5.36 -4.20 -27.95
CA HIS A 613 -5.44 -3.20 -26.87
C HIS A 613 -4.04 -2.71 -26.45
N TRP A 614 -3.13 -3.62 -26.25
CA TRP A 614 -1.74 -3.32 -25.92
C TRP A 614 -1.09 -2.44 -26.99
N SER A 615 -1.24 -2.81 -28.28
CA SER A 615 -0.68 -2.03 -29.40
C SER A 615 -1.30 -0.63 -29.49
N LEU A 616 -2.60 -0.50 -29.24
CA LEU A 616 -3.25 0.81 -29.21
C LEU A 616 -2.68 1.73 -28.12
N LEU A 617 -2.50 1.22 -26.90
CA LEU A 617 -1.93 2.02 -25.81
C LEU A 617 -0.46 2.33 -26.03
N ARG A 618 0.31 1.38 -26.57
CA ARG A 618 1.72 1.60 -26.93
C ARG A 618 1.85 2.67 -28.02
N ALA A 619 1.07 2.57 -29.08
CA ALA A 619 1.10 3.58 -30.15
C ALA A 619 0.69 4.97 -29.65
N ARG A 620 -0.28 5.05 -28.72
CA ARG A 620 -0.65 6.32 -28.07
C ARG A 620 0.49 6.90 -27.23
N ALA A 621 1.16 6.08 -26.44
CA ALA A 621 2.29 6.51 -25.62
C ALA A 621 3.45 6.99 -26.49
N LEU A 622 3.83 6.23 -27.54
CA LEU A 622 4.86 6.62 -28.51
C LEU A 622 4.54 7.96 -29.17
N ARG A 623 3.31 8.13 -29.69
CA ARG A 623 2.88 9.39 -30.31
C ARG A 623 2.94 10.56 -29.34
N ALA A 624 2.45 10.38 -28.11
CA ALA A 624 2.45 11.42 -27.09
C ALA A 624 3.87 11.77 -26.63
N GLY A 625 4.79 10.80 -26.61
CA GLY A 625 6.23 11.00 -26.39
C GLY A 625 7.00 11.61 -27.56
N GLY A 626 6.32 11.82 -28.71
CA GLY A 626 6.90 12.46 -29.89
C GLY A 626 7.44 11.51 -30.96
N ASP A 627 7.51 10.19 -30.68
CA ASP A 627 7.95 9.19 -31.67
C ASP A 627 6.78 8.74 -32.55
N ARG A 628 6.49 9.56 -33.56
CA ARG A 628 5.39 9.34 -34.51
C ARG A 628 5.63 8.16 -35.44
N ASP A 629 6.87 7.92 -35.82
CA ASP A 629 7.22 6.84 -36.77
C ASP A 629 7.06 5.47 -36.09
N ALA A 630 7.51 5.33 -34.82
CA ALA A 630 7.27 4.11 -34.05
C ALA A 630 5.79 3.91 -33.76
N ALA A 631 5.03 4.98 -33.45
CA ALA A 631 3.58 4.90 -33.24
C ALA A 631 2.83 4.44 -34.50
N LEU A 632 3.22 4.98 -35.68
CA LEU A 632 2.68 4.58 -36.96
C LEU A 632 2.98 3.13 -37.29
N THR A 633 4.22 2.71 -37.08
CA THR A 633 4.66 1.32 -37.31
C THR A 633 3.86 0.35 -36.41
N GLU A 634 3.75 0.62 -35.11
CA GLU A 634 3.00 -0.22 -34.17
C GLU A 634 1.52 -0.36 -34.58
N ALA A 635 0.88 0.74 -34.96
CA ALA A 635 -0.52 0.75 -35.37
C ALA A 635 -0.77 -0.05 -36.63
N LEU A 636 0.06 0.15 -37.69
CA LEU A 636 -0.10 -0.53 -38.96
C LEU A 636 0.30 -2.00 -38.90
N ASP A 637 1.30 -2.35 -38.13
CA ASP A 637 1.73 -3.75 -37.97
C ASP A 637 0.65 -4.62 -37.34
N LEU A 638 -0.08 -4.11 -36.35
CA LEU A 638 -1.17 -4.88 -35.79
C LEU A 638 -2.33 -5.03 -36.76
N THR A 639 -2.76 -3.95 -37.43
CA THR A 639 -3.87 -4.02 -38.38
C THR A 639 -3.59 -4.96 -39.56
N ARG A 640 -2.35 -5.10 -39.99
CA ARG A 640 -1.93 -6.10 -40.98
C ARG A 640 -1.91 -7.52 -40.44
N SER A 641 -1.45 -7.72 -39.19
CA SER A 641 -1.30 -9.06 -38.60
C SER A 641 -2.59 -9.60 -38.01
N ASN A 642 -3.50 -8.73 -37.56
CA ASN A 642 -4.80 -9.05 -37.00
C ASN A 642 -5.86 -8.02 -37.44
N PRO A 643 -6.33 -8.06 -38.70
CA PRO A 643 -7.33 -7.12 -39.20
C PRO A 643 -8.67 -7.24 -38.47
N ASP A 644 -9.00 -8.41 -37.92
CA ASP A 644 -10.24 -8.64 -37.15
C ASP A 644 -10.17 -8.14 -35.69
N SER A 645 -9.11 -7.41 -35.34
CA SER A 645 -8.97 -6.85 -33.99
C SER A 645 -10.09 -5.84 -33.70
N PRO A 646 -10.75 -5.91 -32.52
CA PRO A 646 -11.73 -4.91 -32.10
C PRO A 646 -11.10 -3.51 -31.87
N TYR A 647 -9.80 -3.39 -32.08
CA TYR A 647 -9.04 -2.15 -31.96
C TYR A 647 -8.56 -1.63 -33.34
N ALA A 648 -8.85 -2.36 -34.43
CA ALA A 648 -8.34 -2.05 -35.77
C ALA A 648 -8.70 -0.62 -36.22
N VAL A 649 -9.97 -0.23 -36.13
CA VAL A 649 -10.42 1.12 -36.51
C VAL A 649 -9.71 2.22 -35.71
N ARG A 650 -9.55 2.02 -34.40
CA ARG A 650 -8.84 3.00 -33.54
C ARG A 650 -7.36 3.11 -33.88
N LEU A 651 -6.72 2.01 -34.25
CA LEU A 651 -5.33 2.00 -34.71
C LEU A 651 -5.17 2.67 -36.08
N LEU A 652 -6.09 2.40 -37.02
CA LEU A 652 -6.10 3.08 -38.33
C LEU A 652 -6.30 4.59 -38.16
N MET A 653 -7.20 5.04 -37.28
CA MET A 653 -7.38 6.45 -36.97
C MET A 653 -6.11 7.08 -36.37
N LEU A 654 -5.42 6.38 -35.48
CA LEU A 654 -4.18 6.85 -34.88
C LEU A 654 -3.06 6.96 -35.97
N ALA A 655 -2.94 5.96 -36.82
CA ALA A 655 -2.00 6.01 -37.95
C ALA A 655 -2.31 7.16 -38.92
N ALA A 656 -3.59 7.42 -39.20
CA ALA A 656 -4.02 8.58 -40.00
C ALA A 656 -3.64 9.91 -39.32
N GLU A 657 -3.79 10.03 -38.02
CA GLU A 657 -3.35 11.20 -37.24
C GLU A 657 -1.82 11.41 -37.34
N CYS A 658 -1.03 10.34 -37.31
CA CYS A 658 0.42 10.42 -37.48
C CYS A 658 0.80 10.92 -38.87
N HIS A 659 0.17 10.39 -39.93
CA HIS A 659 0.41 10.86 -41.31
C HIS A 659 -0.05 12.30 -41.53
N ALA A 660 -1.21 12.69 -41.02
CA ALA A 660 -1.71 14.06 -41.10
C ALA A 660 -0.76 15.04 -40.41
N ALA A 661 -0.25 14.70 -39.24
CA ALA A 661 0.71 15.52 -38.50
C ALA A 661 2.09 15.62 -39.17
N SER A 662 2.43 14.68 -40.06
CA SER A 662 3.63 14.69 -40.89
C SER A 662 3.40 15.35 -42.28
N GLY A 663 2.20 15.91 -42.53
CA GLY A 663 1.86 16.58 -43.79
C GLY A 663 1.42 15.63 -44.92
N ASP A 664 1.31 14.33 -44.66
CA ASP A 664 0.88 13.32 -45.65
C ASP A 664 -0.65 13.09 -45.55
N GLY A 665 -1.40 14.11 -45.97
CA GLY A 665 -2.86 14.06 -45.94
C GLY A 665 -3.46 12.98 -46.83
N GLN A 666 -2.77 12.57 -47.90
CA GLN A 666 -3.26 11.53 -48.80
C GLN A 666 -3.26 10.15 -48.13
N LYS A 667 -2.18 9.80 -47.42
CA LYS A 667 -2.12 8.54 -46.68
C LYS A 667 -3.06 8.56 -45.49
N ALA A 668 -3.17 9.68 -44.76
CA ALA A 668 -4.12 9.84 -43.69
C ALA A 668 -5.56 9.57 -44.14
N ARG A 669 -5.94 10.11 -45.31
CA ARG A 669 -7.23 9.91 -45.92
C ARG A 669 -7.48 8.44 -46.29
N LEU A 670 -6.52 7.79 -46.95
CA LEU A 670 -6.65 6.37 -47.33
C LEU A 670 -6.90 5.46 -46.11
N LEU A 671 -6.19 5.70 -45.00
CA LEU A 671 -6.38 4.92 -43.78
C LEU A 671 -7.76 5.14 -43.13
N LEU A 672 -8.31 6.34 -43.23
CA LEU A 672 -9.66 6.64 -42.74
C LEU A 672 -10.73 6.06 -43.67
N GLU A 673 -10.51 6.05 -44.99
CA GLU A 673 -11.36 5.37 -45.96
C GLU A 673 -11.40 3.87 -45.64
N THR A 674 -10.24 3.21 -45.47
CA THR A 674 -10.14 1.82 -45.04
C THR A 674 -10.92 1.56 -43.72
N ALA A 675 -10.78 2.46 -42.73
CA ALA A 675 -11.48 2.32 -41.44
C ALA A 675 -13.01 2.41 -41.58
N VAL A 676 -13.50 3.18 -42.56
CA VAL A 676 -14.94 3.37 -42.81
C VAL A 676 -15.50 2.26 -43.70
N GLU A 677 -14.78 1.82 -44.71
CA GLU A 677 -15.25 0.87 -45.72
C GLU A 677 -15.12 -0.59 -45.26
N ASP A 678 -13.97 -0.96 -44.72
CA ASP A 678 -13.66 -2.34 -44.36
C ASP A 678 -14.24 -2.76 -42.99
N TYR A 679 -14.66 -1.79 -42.15
CA TYR A 679 -15.17 -2.05 -40.80
C TYR A 679 -16.58 -1.46 -40.57
N PRO A 680 -17.62 -1.94 -41.30
CA PRO A 680 -18.95 -1.34 -41.27
C PRO A 680 -19.65 -1.44 -39.91
N GLU A 681 -19.32 -2.46 -39.10
CA GLU A 681 -19.96 -2.74 -37.81
C GLU A 681 -19.16 -2.19 -36.60
N ASP A 682 -18.00 -1.56 -36.81
CA ASP A 682 -17.17 -1.08 -35.70
C ASP A 682 -17.82 0.16 -35.03
N PRO A 683 -17.93 0.19 -33.70
CA PRO A 683 -18.53 1.32 -32.98
C PRO A 683 -17.79 2.67 -33.13
N HIS A 684 -16.56 2.66 -33.64
CA HIS A 684 -15.76 3.88 -33.90
C HIS A 684 -15.78 4.30 -35.36
N ARG A 685 -16.53 3.60 -36.21
CA ARG A 685 -16.66 3.93 -37.65
C ARG A 685 -17.08 5.37 -37.88
N ASP A 686 -18.07 5.85 -37.13
CA ASP A 686 -18.59 7.22 -37.32
C ASP A 686 -17.54 8.27 -36.92
N GLN A 687 -16.70 7.99 -35.96
CA GLN A 687 -15.56 8.86 -35.62
C GLN A 687 -14.53 8.90 -36.76
N ALA A 688 -14.25 7.76 -37.38
CA ALA A 688 -13.36 7.70 -38.54
C ALA A 688 -13.95 8.50 -39.72
N ARG A 689 -15.25 8.39 -39.97
CA ARG A 689 -15.97 9.16 -41.02
C ARG A 689 -15.91 10.67 -40.77
N GLN A 690 -16.14 11.11 -39.54
CA GLN A 690 -16.02 12.54 -39.16
C GLN A 690 -14.62 13.07 -39.43
N ARG A 691 -13.57 12.32 -39.10
CA ARG A 691 -12.19 12.69 -39.35
C ARG A 691 -11.86 12.72 -40.87
N LEU A 692 -12.41 11.77 -41.62
CA LEU A 692 -12.28 11.76 -43.08
C LEU A 692 -12.89 13.00 -43.72
N GLN A 693 -14.08 13.40 -43.26
CA GLN A 693 -14.73 14.65 -43.71
C GLN A 693 -13.90 15.89 -43.35
N ALA A 694 -13.32 15.93 -42.19
CA ALA A 694 -12.45 17.05 -41.75
C ALA A 694 -11.19 17.19 -42.61
N LEU A 695 -10.71 16.12 -43.24
CA LEU A 695 -9.60 16.13 -44.19
C LEU A 695 -10.04 16.50 -45.62
N GLY A 696 -11.29 16.92 -45.86
CA GLY A 696 -11.79 17.31 -47.16
C GLY A 696 -12.15 16.13 -48.08
N GLY A 697 -12.62 15.00 -47.49
CA GLY A 697 -13.19 13.87 -48.25
C GLY A 697 -14.51 14.20 -48.96
N PRO A 698 -14.89 13.47 -50.04
CA PRO A 698 -16.19 13.66 -50.66
C PRO A 698 -17.29 13.37 -49.66
N VAL A 699 -18.22 14.30 -49.50
CA VAL A 699 -19.48 14.06 -48.81
C VAL A 699 -20.26 13.10 -49.68
N GLU A 700 -20.42 11.83 -49.32
CA GLU A 700 -21.43 11.00 -49.98
C GLU A 700 -22.79 11.68 -49.75
N GLY A 701 -23.30 12.21 -50.83
CA GLY A 701 -24.60 12.84 -50.90
C GLY A 701 -25.68 11.83 -50.42
N GLY A 702 -26.42 12.25 -49.43
CA GLY A 702 -27.64 11.54 -49.06
C GLY A 702 -28.47 11.32 -50.31
N GLY A 703 -28.64 10.04 -50.68
CA GLY A 703 -29.55 9.65 -51.74
C GLY A 703 -30.97 10.12 -51.39
N ASN A 704 -31.37 11.16 -52.04
CA ASN A 704 -32.72 11.63 -52.10
C ASN A 704 -33.51 10.58 -52.92
N ASN A 705 -34.17 9.64 -52.26
CA ASN A 705 -35.25 8.89 -52.87
C ASN A 705 -36.53 9.70 -52.67
N SER A 706 -36.74 10.67 -53.53
CA SER A 706 -38.06 11.13 -53.96
C SER A 706 -38.22 10.78 -55.41
N GLU A 707 -39.25 9.93 -55.66
CA GLU A 707 -40.00 9.69 -56.88
C GLU A 707 -40.18 8.17 -57.14
N GLU A 708 -41.31 7.68 -57.12
CA GLU A 708 -42.71 7.66 -57.57
C GLU A 708 -43.42 6.53 -56.85
#